data_d5026a3971ab679fe0a915c1e390e3df
#
_entry.id   d5026a3971ab679fe0a915c1e390e3df
#
_cell.length_a   1.000
_cell.length_b   1.000
_cell.length_c   1.000
_cell.angle_alpha   90.00
_cell.angle_beta   90.00
_cell.angle_gamma   90.00
#
_symmetry.space_group_name_H-M   'P 1'
#
loop_
_entity.id
_entity.type
_entity.pdbx_description
1 polymer ?
#
loop_
_entity_poly.entity_id
_entity_poly.type
_entity_poly.pdbx_seq_one_letter_code
_entity_poly.pdbx_strand_id
1 'polypeptide(L)'
;MPSADWRSRLEGLLAGYRRDQRAETGKPNRIESARAWHARLVDNELAAPGWPKSVGGLELSLEDQLDYYRLTTAAGAPPHPCPLSFILAPTLIEHGTAEQKARFLTPLLRADEFWCQGFSEPGAGSDLASLSTRAVRDGNVYRVTGQKVWTTMADRADWMFALVRTGPPGRSTEGITYLLIPMDSSGITVRPLRDISGAAHFAEVFLDDVEVAVENRVGDEGRGWSIMRTSLGHERATAFLADEFKYRKTADRVIELVASGQLDADPQVRQDIARLESGVRTIAANSARALAAVLRAEDPGGVASVNRLVKSEFEQHMHALALRAVGPHAALGSRAAAAIDKGRWTFGYLMSRATTIGAGTAEIQRNTIAESVLGLPSHRGEGSRAAAVVPGAPLAVADEDERELRDVLSQTLRARVDVETLLDPKRAHDACDSAAWSALVEFGLPGLAVDEALGGEGARPQLLYAAIEEAGKALAPVPLVPTVTALGVAVAVGAKEAAQRIAAGAPAAFAVPLDDSGWLTAGPQLPEWDGERLSGSVPIVAGAPSAEVLLVLARTTGDGEALVAVDPAGDGVEVTPQQPLDLTATVGALTFTAAAGEVLSDGADLRNGLRDARRQALLAVAADSVGVASLALAMSVEWAGERQQFGRPIGSFQAISHRCADMLVALEGARSQVLAAAQADADEAEYLVDLAAAAALDAAVSATEGALQIHGGLGFTWEHPVHLLLRRAAANAVLVGRADALRDRAAGAVLSR
;
A
#
# COMPACT_ATOMS: atom_id res chain seq x y z
N MET A 1 34.82 -1.89 6.01
CA MET A 1 34.52 -3.19 6.63
C MET A 1 34.29 -3.06 8.14
N PRO A 2 33.10 -2.65 8.57
CA PRO A 2 32.61 -2.88 9.95
C PRO A 2 31.22 -3.56 9.99
N SER A 3 30.61 -3.91 8.87
CA SER A 3 29.20 -4.38 8.85
C SER A 3 28.99 -5.83 9.32
N ALA A 4 30.00 -6.68 9.34
CA ALA A 4 29.85 -8.09 9.72
C ALA A 4 29.87 -8.33 11.25
N ASP A 5 30.44 -7.43 12.04
CA ASP A 5 30.60 -7.63 13.49
C ASP A 5 29.30 -7.43 14.29
N TRP A 6 28.48 -6.43 13.97
CA TRP A 6 27.24 -6.15 14.71
C TRP A 6 26.25 -7.32 14.64
N ARG A 7 26.12 -7.97 13.46
CA ARG A 7 25.18 -9.07 13.25
C ARG A 7 25.52 -10.27 14.13
N SER A 8 26.77 -10.73 14.09
CA SER A 8 27.24 -11.87 14.92
C SER A 8 27.09 -11.57 16.43
N ARG A 9 27.40 -10.34 16.85
CA ARG A 9 27.23 -9.90 18.26
C ARG A 9 25.76 -9.91 18.66
N LEU A 10 24.88 -9.41 17.80
CA LEU A 10 23.43 -9.39 18.03
C LEU A 10 22.86 -10.82 18.09
N GLU A 11 23.22 -11.69 17.16
CA GLU A 11 22.77 -13.09 17.12
C GLU A 11 23.23 -13.84 18.40
N GLY A 12 24.45 -13.60 18.85
CA GLY A 12 24.97 -14.14 20.11
C GLY A 12 24.15 -13.69 21.32
N LEU A 13 23.80 -12.39 21.36
CA LEU A 13 22.97 -11.81 22.43
C LEU A 13 21.55 -12.36 22.41
N LEU A 14 20.94 -12.48 21.23
CA LEU A 14 19.61 -13.04 21.00
C LEU A 14 19.54 -14.54 21.37
N ALA A 15 20.58 -15.32 21.09
CA ALA A 15 20.68 -16.71 21.51
C ALA A 15 20.71 -16.84 23.03
N GLY A 16 21.37 -15.91 23.73
CA GLY A 16 21.33 -15.78 25.17
C GLY A 16 19.93 -15.46 25.70
N TYR A 17 19.29 -14.47 25.12
CA TYR A 17 17.93 -14.06 25.49
C TYR A 17 16.91 -15.20 25.37
N ARG A 18 16.93 -15.97 24.26
CA ARG A 18 16.05 -17.15 24.08
C ARG A 18 16.28 -18.24 25.13
N ARG A 19 17.51 -18.43 25.60
CA ARG A 19 17.82 -19.41 26.69
C ARG A 19 17.27 -18.93 28.02
N ASP A 20 17.45 -17.65 28.35
CA ASP A 20 16.96 -17.06 29.60
C ASP A 20 15.43 -17.15 29.67
N GLN A 21 14.70 -16.83 28.58
CA GLN A 21 13.24 -16.97 28.51
C GLN A 21 12.73 -18.40 28.74
N ARG A 22 13.49 -19.43 28.31
CA ARG A 22 13.13 -20.85 28.53
C ARG A 22 13.41 -21.30 29.96
N ALA A 23 14.34 -20.68 30.65
CA ALA A 23 14.73 -21.02 32.01
C ALA A 23 13.83 -20.34 33.06
N GLU A 24 13.16 -19.22 32.72
CA GLU A 24 12.28 -18.53 33.67
C GLU A 24 10.97 -19.28 33.91
N THR A 25 10.79 -19.75 35.15
CA THR A 25 9.59 -20.48 35.61
C THR A 25 8.46 -19.57 36.11
N GLY A 26 8.67 -18.24 36.15
CA GLY A 26 7.70 -17.22 36.56
C GLY A 26 7.21 -16.36 35.37
N LYS A 27 6.10 -15.61 35.57
CA LYS A 27 5.69 -14.57 34.60
C LYS A 27 6.45 -13.27 34.91
N PRO A 28 7.55 -12.94 34.20
CA PRO A 28 8.25 -11.70 34.48
C PRO A 28 7.34 -10.51 34.18
N ASN A 29 7.56 -9.40 34.92
CA ASN A 29 6.98 -8.13 34.56
C ASN A 29 7.50 -7.72 33.18
N ARG A 30 6.60 -7.56 32.20
CA ARG A 30 6.96 -7.25 30.81
C ARG A 30 7.81 -5.99 30.68
N ILE A 31 7.57 -4.99 31.51
CA ILE A 31 8.32 -3.72 31.50
C ILE A 31 9.74 -3.97 32.01
N GLU A 32 9.90 -4.69 33.10
CA GLU A 32 11.22 -5.01 33.68
C GLU A 32 12.06 -5.87 32.75
N SER A 33 11.45 -6.89 32.12
CA SER A 33 12.14 -7.72 31.12
C SER A 33 12.58 -6.89 29.91
N ALA A 34 11.75 -5.95 29.45
CA ALA A 34 12.10 -5.06 28.35
C ALA A 34 13.21 -4.08 28.73
N ARG A 35 13.18 -3.51 29.93
CA ARG A 35 14.27 -2.65 30.46
C ARG A 35 15.58 -3.41 30.51
N ALA A 36 15.58 -4.61 31.13
CA ALA A 36 16.78 -5.44 31.21
C ALA A 36 17.35 -5.79 29.83
N TRP A 37 16.49 -6.04 28.85
CA TRP A 37 16.90 -6.29 27.47
C TRP A 37 17.55 -5.07 26.82
N HIS A 38 16.93 -3.90 26.93
CA HIS A 38 17.48 -2.66 26.35
C HIS A 38 18.76 -2.19 27.05
N ALA A 39 18.87 -2.37 28.35
CA ALA A 39 20.12 -2.15 29.07
C ALA A 39 21.24 -3.06 28.51
N ARG A 40 20.96 -4.36 28.28
CA ARG A 40 21.93 -5.29 27.66
C ARG A 40 22.33 -4.88 26.25
N LEU A 41 21.39 -4.35 25.43
CA LEU A 41 21.73 -3.82 24.11
C LEU A 41 22.71 -2.64 24.20
N VAL A 42 22.47 -1.69 25.13
CA VAL A 42 23.37 -0.57 25.35
C VAL A 42 24.74 -1.02 25.86
N ASP A 43 24.77 -1.91 26.87
CA ASP A 43 26.03 -2.44 27.44
C ASP A 43 26.89 -3.20 26.42
N ASN A 44 26.28 -3.71 25.36
CA ASN A 44 26.96 -4.38 24.25
C ASN A 44 27.09 -3.50 23.00
N GLU A 45 26.81 -2.18 23.09
CA GLU A 45 26.88 -1.24 21.96
C GLU A 45 26.07 -1.72 20.73
N LEU A 46 24.89 -2.29 20.99
CA LEU A 46 23.97 -2.81 19.99
C LEU A 46 22.61 -2.11 19.98
N ALA A 47 22.46 -1.04 20.76
CA ALA A 47 21.24 -0.24 20.79
C ALA A 47 21.20 0.76 19.62
N ALA A 48 19.99 1.22 19.30
CA ALA A 48 19.73 2.29 18.33
C ALA A 48 20.46 2.11 16.98
N PRO A 49 20.03 1.13 16.16
CA PRO A 49 20.75 0.74 14.94
C PRO A 49 20.97 1.90 13.96
N GLY A 50 20.04 2.85 13.85
CA GLY A 50 20.13 3.97 12.92
C GLY A 50 20.71 5.28 13.48
N TRP A 51 21.01 5.35 14.79
CA TRP A 51 21.54 6.59 15.36
C TRP A 51 23.04 6.75 15.07
N PRO A 52 23.55 8.00 15.04
CA PRO A 52 24.97 8.25 14.89
C PRO A 52 25.79 7.60 16.02
N LYS A 53 26.97 7.11 15.69
CA LYS A 53 27.91 6.55 16.68
C LYS A 53 28.29 7.53 17.76
N SER A 54 28.39 8.82 17.42
CA SER A 54 28.70 9.90 18.38
C SER A 54 27.72 10.02 19.54
N VAL A 55 26.55 9.42 19.44
CA VAL A 55 25.50 9.43 20.47
C VAL A 55 25.10 8.01 20.92
N GLY A 56 25.96 7.02 20.71
CA GLY A 56 25.78 5.65 21.17
C GLY A 56 24.98 4.74 20.22
N GLY A 57 24.76 5.14 18.98
CA GLY A 57 24.12 4.33 17.94
C GLY A 57 25.12 3.52 17.13
N LEU A 58 24.58 2.64 16.28
CA LEU A 58 25.37 1.79 15.37
C LEU A 58 25.65 2.43 14.02
N GLU A 59 24.91 3.47 13.65
CA GLU A 59 25.01 4.15 12.35
C GLU A 59 24.91 3.17 11.16
N LEU A 60 24.01 2.17 11.28
CA LEU A 60 23.80 1.17 10.27
C LEU A 60 23.09 1.76 9.04
N SER A 61 23.42 1.18 7.87
CA SER A 61 22.61 1.42 6.67
C SER A 61 21.15 1.03 6.91
N LEU A 62 20.24 1.55 6.11
CA LEU A 62 18.82 1.19 6.24
C LEU A 62 18.56 -0.30 6.00
N GLU A 63 19.32 -0.94 5.10
CA GLU A 63 19.28 -2.39 4.85
C GLU A 63 19.69 -3.17 6.11
N ASP A 64 20.81 -2.79 6.73
CA ASP A 64 21.27 -3.39 7.97
C ASP A 64 20.29 -3.15 9.14
N GLN A 65 19.60 -2.00 9.17
CA GLN A 65 18.55 -1.74 10.16
C GLN A 65 17.35 -2.68 9.98
N LEU A 66 16.93 -2.95 8.74
CA LEU A 66 15.89 -3.94 8.44
C LEU A 66 16.27 -5.32 8.96
N ASP A 67 17.48 -5.76 8.67
CA ASP A 67 18.00 -7.04 9.16
C ASP A 67 18.05 -7.09 10.69
N TYR A 68 18.46 -5.99 11.32
CA TYR A 68 18.45 -5.86 12.77
C TYR A 68 17.04 -6.06 13.36
N TYR A 69 16.04 -5.37 12.81
CA TYR A 69 14.65 -5.52 13.28
C TYR A 69 14.06 -6.89 12.94
N ARG A 70 14.42 -7.48 11.80
CA ARG A 70 14.02 -8.85 11.45
C ARG A 70 14.57 -9.86 12.46
N LEU A 71 15.87 -9.81 12.79
CA LEU A 71 16.51 -10.70 13.75
C LEU A 71 15.91 -10.55 15.15
N THR A 72 15.72 -9.34 15.64
CA THR A 72 15.15 -9.08 16.97
C THR A 72 13.69 -9.55 17.07
N THR A 73 12.88 -9.30 16.04
CA THR A 73 11.46 -9.73 15.99
C THR A 73 11.34 -11.25 15.90
N ALA A 74 12.14 -11.91 15.06
CA ALA A 74 12.17 -13.36 14.93
C ALA A 74 12.63 -14.07 16.22
N ALA A 75 13.47 -13.40 17.01
CA ALA A 75 13.90 -13.87 18.31
C ALA A 75 12.84 -13.67 19.42
N GLY A 76 11.79 -12.90 19.15
CA GLY A 76 10.80 -12.51 20.15
C GLY A 76 11.32 -11.52 21.19
N ALA A 77 12.38 -10.78 20.87
CA ALA A 77 12.92 -9.76 21.76
C ALA A 77 11.89 -8.64 22.00
N PRO A 78 11.75 -8.14 23.23
CA PRO A 78 10.73 -7.14 23.55
C PRO A 78 11.08 -5.79 22.90
N PRO A 79 10.07 -5.06 22.41
CA PRO A 79 10.27 -3.67 21.98
C PRO A 79 10.64 -2.80 23.18
N HIS A 80 11.14 -1.59 22.90
CA HIS A 80 11.46 -0.62 23.94
C HIS A 80 10.22 -0.32 24.81
N PRO A 81 10.32 -0.35 26.15
CA PRO A 81 9.16 -0.23 27.03
C PRO A 81 8.55 1.18 27.04
N CYS A 82 9.28 2.19 26.55
CA CYS A 82 8.81 3.55 26.33
C CYS A 82 8.92 3.90 24.84
N PRO A 83 7.89 3.69 24.01
CA PRO A 83 7.95 3.97 22.56
C PRO A 83 8.21 5.45 22.25
N LEU A 84 7.80 6.36 23.13
CA LEU A 84 8.01 7.82 22.98
C LEU A 84 9.48 8.22 22.98
N SER A 85 10.37 7.36 23.50
CA SER A 85 11.82 7.53 23.43
C SER A 85 12.33 7.67 21.99
N PHE A 86 11.74 6.93 21.06
CA PHE A 86 12.11 6.99 19.62
C PHE A 86 11.56 8.21 18.87
N ILE A 87 10.66 8.97 19.50
CA ILE A 87 10.19 10.28 19.01
C ILE A 87 11.08 11.38 19.54
N LEU A 88 11.41 11.35 20.84
CA LEU A 88 12.21 12.37 21.50
C LEU A 88 13.68 12.32 21.10
N ALA A 89 14.29 11.14 21.04
CA ALA A 89 15.73 11.04 20.85
C ALA A 89 16.22 11.64 19.52
N PRO A 90 15.62 11.38 18.34
CA PRO A 90 16.00 12.06 17.12
C PRO A 90 15.88 13.59 17.22
N THR A 91 14.86 14.08 17.95
CA THR A 91 14.68 15.50 18.21
C THR A 91 15.84 16.09 19.01
N LEU A 92 16.29 15.38 20.04
CA LEU A 92 17.45 15.79 20.83
C LEU A 92 18.75 15.69 20.03
N ILE A 93 18.91 14.66 19.18
CA ILE A 93 20.07 14.49 18.30
C ILE A 93 20.20 15.67 17.35
N GLU A 94 19.09 16.16 16.78
CA GLU A 94 19.10 17.25 15.81
C GLU A 94 19.15 18.64 16.48
N HIS A 95 18.30 18.86 17.48
CA HIS A 95 18.06 20.20 18.05
C HIS A 95 18.56 20.38 19.47
N GLY A 96 18.96 19.34 20.18
CA GLY A 96 19.43 19.39 21.56
C GLY A 96 20.85 19.95 21.66
N THR A 97 21.18 20.57 22.81
CA THR A 97 22.54 20.99 23.14
C THR A 97 23.45 19.78 23.44
N ALA A 98 24.76 19.98 23.50
CA ALA A 98 25.71 18.92 23.86
C ALA A 98 25.40 18.32 25.25
N GLU A 99 25.06 19.20 26.21
CA GLU A 99 24.70 18.84 27.57
C GLU A 99 23.40 18.03 27.62
N GLN A 100 22.37 18.41 26.85
CA GLN A 100 21.10 17.67 26.75
C GLN A 100 21.33 16.30 26.15
N LYS A 101 22.11 16.19 25.08
CA LYS A 101 22.45 14.89 24.45
C LYS A 101 23.18 13.99 25.45
N ALA A 102 24.19 14.50 26.13
CA ALA A 102 24.95 13.75 27.13
C ALA A 102 24.09 13.31 28.31
N ARG A 103 23.15 14.16 28.77
CA ARG A 103 22.28 13.89 29.91
C ARG A 103 21.19 12.86 29.60
N PHE A 104 20.54 12.94 28.43
CA PHE A 104 19.26 12.26 28.20
C PHE A 104 19.36 11.04 27.29
N LEU A 105 20.27 10.98 26.30
CA LEU A 105 20.20 9.92 25.29
C LEU A 105 20.52 8.53 25.83
N THR A 106 21.54 8.37 26.69
CA THR A 106 21.88 7.07 27.24
C THR A 106 20.81 6.53 28.20
N PRO A 107 20.31 7.27 29.19
CA PRO A 107 19.21 6.83 30.06
C PRO A 107 17.95 6.48 29.29
N LEU A 108 17.65 7.23 28.23
CA LEU A 108 16.51 7.01 27.34
C LEU A 108 16.66 5.68 26.59
N LEU A 109 17.84 5.37 26.01
CA LEU A 109 18.10 4.10 25.33
C LEU A 109 18.04 2.88 26.26
N ARG A 110 18.52 3.03 27.48
CA ARG A 110 18.51 1.98 28.50
C ARG A 110 17.12 1.75 29.09
N ALA A 111 16.16 2.64 28.81
CA ALA A 111 14.88 2.72 29.49
C ALA A 111 15.02 2.95 31.01
N ASP A 112 16.07 3.64 31.44
CA ASP A 112 16.26 4.02 32.84
C ASP A 112 15.33 5.17 33.23
N GLU A 113 14.97 6.02 32.26
CA GLU A 113 14.01 7.10 32.40
C GLU A 113 12.86 6.92 31.39
N PHE A 114 11.62 7.08 31.87
CA PHE A 114 10.41 7.04 31.07
C PHE A 114 9.95 8.45 30.69
N TRP A 115 9.50 8.60 29.45
CA TRP A 115 9.07 9.88 28.90
C TRP A 115 7.60 9.85 28.50
N CYS A 116 6.90 10.95 28.74
CA CYS A 116 5.56 11.16 28.23
C CYS A 116 5.50 12.40 27.32
N GLN A 117 4.47 12.47 26.47
CA GLN A 117 4.29 13.53 25.50
C GLN A 117 3.17 14.49 25.92
N GLY A 118 3.52 15.74 26.18
CA GLY A 118 2.60 16.81 26.58
C GLY A 118 2.27 17.76 25.43
N PHE A 119 1.63 17.29 24.36
CA PHE A 119 1.26 18.13 23.22
C PHE A 119 -0.19 18.57 23.30
N SER A 120 -1.13 17.64 23.24
CA SER A 120 -2.57 17.91 23.20
C SER A 120 -3.11 18.55 24.47
N GLU A 121 -4.13 19.40 24.29
CA GLU A 121 -4.87 20.05 25.39
C GLU A 121 -6.39 19.80 25.18
N PRO A 122 -7.25 19.98 26.19
CA PRO A 122 -8.69 19.79 26.04
C PRO A 122 -9.30 20.58 24.86
N GLY A 123 -8.76 21.78 24.57
CA GLY A 123 -9.16 22.64 23.45
C GLY A 123 -8.29 22.57 22.20
N ALA A 124 -7.18 21.80 22.21
CA ALA A 124 -6.19 21.77 21.14
C ALA A 124 -5.68 20.35 20.86
N GLY A 125 -6.47 19.58 20.13
CA GLY A 125 -6.14 18.25 19.62
C GLY A 125 -5.71 18.33 18.14
N SER A 126 -6.64 18.14 17.20
CA SER A 126 -6.35 18.29 15.75
C SER A 126 -5.90 19.70 15.36
N ASP A 127 -6.35 20.72 16.09
CA ASP A 127 -5.89 22.11 15.96
C ASP A 127 -4.81 22.42 17.00
N LEU A 128 -3.70 21.67 16.96
CA LEU A 128 -2.63 21.76 17.95
C LEU A 128 -1.99 23.16 18.03
N ALA A 129 -2.01 23.93 16.94
CA ALA A 129 -1.51 25.30 16.93
C ALA A 129 -2.28 26.24 17.86
N SER A 130 -3.48 25.87 18.31
CA SER A 130 -4.28 26.65 19.27
C SER A 130 -3.97 26.34 20.74
N LEU A 131 -2.91 25.57 21.03
CA LEU A 131 -2.49 25.26 22.41
C LEU A 131 -2.33 26.52 23.26
N SER A 132 -2.73 26.41 24.54
CA SER A 132 -2.84 27.52 25.49
C SER A 132 -1.98 27.37 26.74
N THR A 133 -1.43 26.20 27.03
CA THR A 133 -0.47 26.01 28.14
C THR A 133 0.63 27.04 28.04
N ARG A 134 0.65 27.97 29.00
CA ARG A 134 1.53 29.15 28.99
C ARG A 134 2.82 28.86 29.71
N ALA A 135 3.93 29.36 29.16
CA ALA A 135 5.21 29.38 29.84
C ALA A 135 5.75 30.83 29.84
N VAL A 136 5.99 31.37 31.01
CA VAL A 136 6.55 32.73 31.19
C VAL A 136 7.95 32.59 31.71
N ARG A 137 8.91 33.22 31.02
CA ARG A 137 10.30 33.20 31.43
C ARG A 137 10.49 34.16 32.61
N ASP A 138 11.07 33.65 33.70
CA ASP A 138 11.46 34.37 34.89
C ASP A 138 12.94 34.04 35.21
N GLY A 139 13.83 34.90 34.76
CA GLY A 139 15.27 34.66 34.88
C GLY A 139 15.73 33.39 34.17
N ASN A 140 16.19 32.40 34.95
CA ASN A 140 16.68 31.10 34.46
C ASN A 140 15.66 29.97 34.48
N VAL A 141 14.37 30.29 34.75
CA VAL A 141 13.30 29.31 34.74
C VAL A 141 12.14 29.78 33.85
N TYR A 142 11.35 28.84 33.37
CA TYR A 142 10.00 29.07 32.85
C TYR A 142 8.99 28.66 33.92
N ARG A 143 7.99 29.53 34.16
CA ARG A 143 6.80 29.19 34.97
C ARG A 143 5.72 28.71 34.03
N VAL A 144 5.36 27.44 34.15
CA VAL A 144 4.45 26.75 33.22
C VAL A 144 3.11 26.51 33.89
N THR A 145 2.04 27.04 33.28
CA THR A 145 0.65 26.85 33.75
C THR A 145 -0.25 26.43 32.61
N GLY A 146 -1.03 25.35 32.82
CA GLY A 146 -1.96 24.84 31.84
C GLY A 146 -2.38 23.38 32.10
N GLN A 147 -2.90 22.74 31.07
CA GLN A 147 -3.36 21.36 31.16
C GLN A 147 -3.02 20.61 29.87
N LYS A 148 -2.45 19.42 30.03
CA LYS A 148 -2.25 18.46 28.92
C LYS A 148 -3.20 17.28 29.07
N VAL A 149 -3.60 16.71 27.96
CA VAL A 149 -4.53 15.57 27.93
C VAL A 149 -4.06 14.51 26.92
N TRP A 150 -4.54 13.31 27.07
CA TRP A 150 -4.15 12.13 26.26
C TRP A 150 -2.66 11.80 26.40
N THR A 151 -2.07 12.14 27.54
CA THR A 151 -0.65 11.96 27.83
C THR A 151 -0.41 10.48 28.17
N THR A 152 0.18 9.74 27.24
CA THR A 152 0.48 8.32 27.40
C THR A 152 1.53 8.11 28.48
N MET A 153 1.28 7.18 29.41
CA MET A 153 2.22 6.76 30.48
C MET A 153 2.63 7.91 31.45
N ALA A 154 1.90 9.01 31.54
CA ALA A 154 2.24 10.11 32.44
C ALA A 154 2.26 9.73 33.91
N ASP A 155 1.53 8.68 34.30
CA ASP A 155 1.48 8.14 35.67
C ASP A 155 2.78 7.47 36.14
N ARG A 156 3.71 7.23 35.22
CA ARG A 156 4.99 6.55 35.49
C ARG A 156 6.17 7.19 34.75
N ALA A 157 5.95 8.33 34.09
CA ALA A 157 6.98 9.05 33.38
C ALA A 157 7.84 9.87 34.36
N ASP A 158 9.16 9.84 34.15
CA ASP A 158 10.12 10.69 34.87
C ASP A 158 10.17 12.08 34.23
N TRP A 159 9.94 12.18 32.93
CA TRP A 159 10.00 13.40 32.13
C TRP A 159 8.84 13.54 31.16
N MET A 160 8.46 14.78 30.87
CA MET A 160 7.52 15.12 29.81
C MET A 160 8.20 16.03 28.79
N PHE A 161 8.14 15.69 27.51
CA PHE A 161 8.43 16.64 26.45
C PHE A 161 7.14 17.33 26.00
N ALA A 162 7.11 18.66 26.13
CA ALA A 162 5.88 19.42 25.99
C ALA A 162 6.01 20.59 25.01
N LEU A 163 4.92 20.89 24.32
CA LEU A 163 4.74 22.15 23.60
C LEU A 163 4.01 23.13 24.50
N VAL A 164 4.59 24.32 24.67
CA VAL A 164 4.04 25.39 25.50
C VAL A 164 4.06 26.72 24.74
N ARG A 165 3.21 27.65 25.13
CA ARG A 165 3.14 28.98 24.53
C ARG A 165 3.95 29.97 25.33
N THR A 166 5.04 30.47 24.74
CA THR A 166 5.87 31.58 25.26
C THR A 166 5.53 32.90 24.59
N GLY A 167 4.92 32.87 23.40
CA GLY A 167 4.46 34.03 22.65
C GLY A 167 3.01 34.41 22.96
N PRO A 168 2.44 35.39 22.23
CA PRO A 168 1.05 35.80 22.37
C PRO A 168 0.03 34.65 22.23
N PRO A 169 -1.10 34.75 22.90
CA PRO A 169 -2.21 33.80 22.69
C PRO A 169 -2.69 33.82 21.24
N GLY A 170 -3.16 32.65 20.73
CA GLY A 170 -3.73 32.54 19.40
C GLY A 170 -3.32 31.28 18.68
N ARG A 171 -3.53 31.24 17.35
CA ARG A 171 -3.27 30.09 16.48
C ARG A 171 -1.92 30.17 15.74
N SER A 172 -1.11 31.19 16.02
CA SER A 172 0.22 31.30 15.42
C SER A 172 1.10 30.14 15.90
N THR A 173 1.80 29.53 15.00
CA THR A 173 2.83 28.53 15.30
C THR A 173 4.11 29.17 15.85
N GLU A 174 4.29 30.48 15.61
CA GLU A 174 5.32 31.28 16.24
C GLU A 174 5.00 31.47 17.73
N GLY A 175 6.01 31.45 18.57
CA GLY A 175 5.84 31.55 20.01
C GLY A 175 5.41 30.28 20.72
N ILE A 176 5.46 29.14 20.03
CA ILE A 176 5.39 27.80 20.63
C ILE A 176 6.82 27.33 20.91
N THR A 177 7.08 26.89 22.13
CA THR A 177 8.40 26.44 22.60
C THR A 177 8.36 24.99 23.04
N TYR A 178 9.46 24.27 22.86
CA TYR A 178 9.60 22.87 23.22
C TYR A 178 10.37 22.77 24.54
N LEU A 179 9.74 22.21 25.59
CA LEU A 179 10.32 22.07 26.92
C LEU A 179 10.39 20.62 27.36
N LEU A 180 11.45 20.27 28.09
CA LEU A 180 11.61 19.03 28.85
C LEU A 180 11.25 19.32 30.30
N ILE A 181 10.20 18.75 30.83
CA ILE A 181 9.63 19.02 32.14
C ILE A 181 9.82 17.80 33.03
N PRO A 182 10.55 17.90 34.17
CA PRO A 182 10.61 16.82 35.17
C PRO A 182 9.22 16.58 35.77
N MET A 183 8.77 15.35 35.80
CA MET A 183 7.40 14.98 36.24
C MET A 183 7.26 14.97 37.78
N ASP A 184 8.36 15.02 38.51
CA ASP A 184 8.42 15.18 39.98
C ASP A 184 8.40 16.64 40.44
N SER A 185 8.31 17.60 39.51
CA SER A 185 8.27 19.04 39.82
C SER A 185 7.02 19.39 40.65
N SER A 186 7.21 20.32 41.61
CA SER A 186 6.08 20.89 42.36
C SER A 186 5.09 21.56 41.40
N GLY A 187 3.78 21.41 41.65
CA GLY A 187 2.71 21.96 40.82
C GLY A 187 2.24 21.01 39.72
N ILE A 188 2.81 19.82 39.59
CA ILE A 188 2.29 18.81 38.64
C ILE A 188 1.29 17.87 39.33
N THR A 189 0.11 17.74 38.70
CA THR A 189 -0.90 16.73 39.11
C THR A 189 -1.24 15.86 37.92
N VAL A 190 -1.08 14.55 38.06
CA VAL A 190 -1.42 13.55 37.05
C VAL A 190 -2.73 12.87 37.42
N ARG A 191 -3.70 12.89 36.53
CA ARG A 191 -4.98 12.18 36.69
C ARG A 191 -5.14 11.13 35.59
N PRO A 192 -5.08 9.84 35.91
CA PRO A 192 -5.30 8.78 34.94
C PRO A 192 -6.69 8.84 34.30
N LEU A 193 -6.76 8.66 32.98
CA LEU A 193 -7.99 8.58 32.18
C LEU A 193 -8.26 7.11 31.83
N ARG A 194 -9.46 6.64 32.13
CA ARG A 194 -9.92 5.34 31.65
C ARG A 194 -10.41 5.46 30.22
N ASP A 195 -9.78 4.68 29.34
CA ASP A 195 -10.22 4.54 27.96
C ASP A 195 -11.38 3.54 27.81
N ILE A 196 -11.86 3.34 26.58
CA ILE A 196 -12.97 2.44 26.28
C ILE A 196 -12.70 0.97 26.59
N SER A 197 -11.44 0.57 26.72
CA SER A 197 -11.03 -0.79 27.16
C SER A 197 -11.16 -0.97 28.67
N GLY A 198 -11.38 0.10 29.43
CA GLY A 198 -11.40 0.16 30.88
C GLY A 198 -9.99 0.25 31.49
N ALA A 199 -8.95 0.34 30.71
CA ALA A 199 -7.58 0.56 31.15
C ALA A 199 -7.28 2.07 31.24
N ALA A 200 -6.22 2.43 31.97
CA ALA A 200 -5.76 3.80 32.10
C ALA A 200 -4.43 3.96 31.38
N HIS A 201 -4.46 4.03 30.06
CA HIS A 201 -3.27 4.23 29.22
C HIS A 201 -2.87 5.70 29.09
N PHE A 202 -3.83 6.60 29.32
CA PHE A 202 -3.69 8.03 29.15
C PHE A 202 -3.94 8.74 30.48
N ALA A 203 -3.46 9.97 30.55
CA ALA A 203 -3.71 10.85 31.70
C ALA A 203 -3.99 12.29 31.25
N GLU A 204 -4.65 13.04 32.13
CA GLU A 204 -4.58 14.50 32.20
C GLU A 204 -3.38 14.88 33.07
N VAL A 205 -2.66 15.90 32.64
CA VAL A 205 -1.56 16.49 33.42
C VAL A 205 -1.83 17.96 33.62
N PHE A 206 -2.06 18.34 34.87
CA PHE A 206 -2.25 19.72 35.28
C PHE A 206 -0.90 20.31 35.69
N LEU A 207 -0.62 21.52 35.22
CA LEU A 207 0.59 22.28 35.48
C LEU A 207 0.16 23.55 36.14
N ASP A 208 0.54 23.77 37.42
CA ASP A 208 0.21 24.93 38.21
C ASP A 208 1.49 25.62 38.68
N ASP A 209 1.89 26.65 37.96
CA ASP A 209 3.09 27.43 38.18
C ASP A 209 4.39 26.60 38.30
N VAL A 210 4.51 25.56 37.43
CA VAL A 210 5.63 24.62 37.43
C VAL A 210 6.89 25.29 36.96
N GLU A 211 7.95 25.21 37.77
CA GLU A 211 9.27 25.76 37.45
C GLU A 211 10.04 24.77 36.54
N VAL A 212 10.44 25.22 35.35
CA VAL A 212 11.24 24.46 34.39
C VAL A 212 12.49 25.25 34.04
N ALA A 213 13.67 24.70 34.27
CA ALA A 213 14.95 25.37 33.98
C ALA A 213 15.05 25.71 32.48
N VAL A 214 15.61 26.88 32.17
CA VAL A 214 15.80 27.34 30.77
C VAL A 214 16.68 26.36 29.97
N GLU A 215 17.61 25.67 30.63
CA GLU A 215 18.45 24.63 30.03
C GLU A 215 17.68 23.41 29.54
N ASN A 216 16.45 23.20 30.00
CA ASN A 216 15.54 22.15 29.54
C ASN A 216 14.72 22.57 28.30
N ARG A 217 14.98 23.75 27.72
CA ARG A 217 14.41 24.14 26.44
C ARG A 217 15.20 23.51 25.30
N VAL A 218 14.49 22.84 24.40
CA VAL A 218 15.09 22.30 23.18
C VAL A 218 15.02 23.34 22.06
N GLY A 219 16.19 23.70 21.52
CA GLY A 219 16.32 24.73 20.50
C GLY A 219 15.96 26.13 20.99
N ASP A 220 15.66 27.05 20.07
CA ASP A 220 15.34 28.44 20.38
C ASP A 220 13.90 28.62 20.86
N GLU A 221 13.69 29.64 21.72
CA GLU A 221 12.36 30.05 22.16
C GLU A 221 11.48 30.44 20.96
N GLY A 222 10.24 29.98 20.95
CA GLY A 222 9.30 30.24 19.87
C GLY A 222 9.47 29.33 18.65
N ARG A 223 10.45 28.41 18.62
CA ARG A 223 10.74 27.51 17.51
C ARG A 223 10.20 26.08 17.72
N GLY A 224 9.47 25.83 18.79
CA GLY A 224 8.99 24.51 19.16
C GLY A 224 8.11 23.83 18.11
N TRP A 225 7.40 24.61 17.26
CA TRP A 225 6.61 24.05 16.17
C TRP A 225 7.47 23.37 15.09
N SER A 226 8.56 24.01 14.67
CA SER A 226 9.50 23.40 13.70
C SER A 226 10.16 22.17 14.28
N ILE A 227 10.55 22.21 15.55
CA ILE A 227 11.17 21.10 16.28
C ILE A 227 10.19 19.91 16.38
N MET A 228 8.92 20.17 16.71
CA MET A 228 7.87 19.13 16.72
C MET A 228 7.70 18.48 15.35
N ARG A 229 7.80 19.23 14.26
CA ARG A 229 7.73 18.66 12.89
C ARG A 229 8.86 17.68 12.61
N THR A 230 10.08 17.95 13.09
CA THR A 230 11.20 17.01 13.06
C THR A 230 10.85 15.72 13.82
N SER A 231 10.34 15.86 15.07
CA SER A 231 9.93 14.72 15.90
C SER A 231 8.93 13.80 15.17
N LEU A 232 7.88 14.38 14.59
CA LEU A 232 6.86 13.65 13.85
C LEU A 232 7.35 13.14 12.49
N GLY A 233 8.35 13.77 11.88
CA GLY A 233 9.02 13.32 10.67
C GLY A 233 9.76 12.01 10.89
N HIS A 234 10.57 11.94 11.95
CA HIS A 234 11.31 10.74 12.32
C HIS A 234 10.39 9.58 12.74
N GLU A 235 9.27 9.85 13.43
CA GLU A 235 8.25 8.85 13.72
C GLU A 235 7.74 8.17 12.45
N ARG A 236 7.49 8.96 11.39
CA ARG A 236 7.02 8.43 10.11
C ARG A 236 8.10 7.65 9.37
N ALA A 237 9.34 8.12 9.38
CA ALA A 237 10.44 7.53 8.61
C ALA A 237 10.92 6.18 9.17
N THR A 238 10.80 5.92 10.47
CA THR A 238 11.27 4.68 11.10
C THR A 238 10.15 3.67 11.40
N ALA A 239 8.90 4.14 11.50
CA ALA A 239 7.75 3.29 11.79
C ALA A 239 7.54 2.19 10.75
N PHE A 240 7.90 2.42 9.47
CA PHE A 240 7.72 1.43 8.42
C PHE A 240 8.67 0.23 8.53
N LEU A 241 9.82 0.35 9.22
CA LEU A 241 10.79 -0.74 9.35
C LEU A 241 10.31 -1.91 10.21
N ALA A 242 9.45 -1.64 11.20
CA ALA A 242 8.96 -2.65 12.13
C ALA A 242 7.49 -3.05 11.92
N ASP A 243 6.72 -2.21 11.25
CA ASP A 243 5.26 -2.39 11.13
C ASP A 243 4.87 -3.64 10.34
N GLU A 244 5.58 -3.98 9.27
CA GLU A 244 5.34 -5.18 8.48
C GLU A 244 5.33 -6.43 9.37
N PHE A 245 6.37 -6.61 10.18
CA PHE A 245 6.50 -7.78 11.07
C PHE A 245 5.43 -7.82 12.16
N LYS A 246 5.08 -6.64 12.70
CA LYS A 246 4.02 -6.51 13.72
C LYS A 246 2.66 -6.94 13.15
N TYR A 247 2.30 -6.42 11.97
CA TYR A 247 1.02 -6.70 11.35
C TYR A 247 0.95 -8.13 10.83
N ARG A 248 2.01 -8.65 10.20
CA ARG A 248 2.09 -10.04 9.75
C ARG A 248 1.83 -11.02 10.91
N LYS A 249 2.56 -10.89 12.02
CA LYS A 249 2.40 -11.74 13.20
C LYS A 249 0.98 -11.73 13.77
N THR A 250 0.31 -10.57 13.75
CA THR A 250 -1.05 -10.46 14.27
C THR A 250 -2.07 -11.04 13.29
N ALA A 251 -1.88 -10.79 11.99
CA ALA A 251 -2.71 -11.34 10.94
C ALA A 251 -2.65 -12.87 10.88
N ASP A 252 -1.45 -13.48 11.01
CA ASP A 252 -1.28 -14.94 11.07
C ASP A 252 -2.11 -15.52 12.20
N ARG A 253 -2.10 -14.89 13.38
CA ARG A 253 -2.91 -15.35 14.49
C ARG A 253 -4.42 -15.22 14.24
N VAL A 254 -4.87 -14.22 13.49
CA VAL A 254 -6.28 -14.10 13.06
C VAL A 254 -6.65 -15.20 12.07
N ILE A 255 -5.76 -15.49 11.12
CA ILE A 255 -5.94 -16.59 10.14
C ILE A 255 -6.06 -17.93 10.88
N GLU A 256 -5.16 -18.22 11.82
CA GLU A 256 -5.24 -19.41 12.67
C GLU A 256 -6.57 -19.51 13.45
N LEU A 257 -7.08 -18.38 13.98
CA LEU A 257 -8.37 -18.37 14.67
C LEU A 257 -9.53 -18.70 13.74
N VAL A 258 -9.53 -18.16 12.53
CA VAL A 258 -10.56 -18.45 11.52
C VAL A 258 -10.53 -19.92 11.14
N ALA A 259 -9.36 -20.46 10.81
CA ALA A 259 -9.18 -21.86 10.44
C ALA A 259 -9.59 -22.83 11.58
N SER A 260 -9.22 -22.50 12.83
CA SER A 260 -9.57 -23.33 13.99
C SER A 260 -11.04 -23.26 14.42
N GLY A 261 -11.73 -22.18 14.03
CA GLY A 261 -13.13 -21.93 14.38
C GLY A 261 -14.16 -22.50 13.39
N GLN A 262 -13.73 -23.17 12.35
CA GLN A 262 -14.60 -23.71 11.26
C GLN A 262 -15.39 -22.62 10.50
N LEU A 263 -14.85 -21.41 10.45
CA LEU A 263 -15.43 -20.26 9.71
C LEU A 263 -14.86 -20.12 8.31
N ASP A 264 -13.94 -20.97 7.92
CA ASP A 264 -13.24 -20.96 6.63
C ASP A 264 -14.19 -21.21 5.43
N ALA A 265 -15.33 -21.85 5.65
CA ALA A 265 -16.36 -22.08 4.65
C ALA A 265 -17.33 -20.88 4.44
N ASP A 266 -17.32 -19.87 5.34
CA ASP A 266 -18.18 -18.68 5.19
C ASP A 266 -17.63 -17.76 4.08
N PRO A 267 -18.38 -17.51 2.99
CA PRO A 267 -17.93 -16.68 1.88
C PRO A 267 -17.53 -15.26 2.32
N GLN A 268 -18.23 -14.67 3.29
CA GLN A 268 -17.89 -13.33 3.78
C GLN A 268 -16.57 -13.34 4.59
N VAL A 269 -16.33 -14.36 5.39
CA VAL A 269 -15.09 -14.53 6.13
C VAL A 269 -13.92 -14.75 5.16
N ARG A 270 -14.11 -15.52 4.10
CA ARG A 270 -13.09 -15.71 3.06
C ARG A 270 -12.72 -14.39 2.37
N GLN A 271 -13.72 -13.57 2.01
CA GLN A 271 -13.46 -12.21 1.49
C GLN A 271 -12.65 -11.36 2.47
N ASP A 272 -12.95 -11.44 3.76
CA ASP A 272 -12.23 -10.65 4.77
C ASP A 272 -10.83 -11.20 5.07
N ILE A 273 -10.59 -12.50 4.97
CA ILE A 273 -9.23 -13.09 5.03
C ILE A 273 -8.39 -12.61 3.84
N ALA A 274 -8.95 -12.60 2.64
CA ALA A 274 -8.25 -12.07 1.47
C ALA A 274 -7.91 -10.58 1.64
N ARG A 275 -8.86 -9.76 2.14
CA ARG A 275 -8.61 -8.35 2.46
C ARG A 275 -7.58 -8.16 3.57
N LEU A 276 -7.58 -9.03 4.58
CA LEU A 276 -6.58 -9.03 5.65
C LEU A 276 -5.17 -9.28 5.06
N GLU A 277 -5.02 -10.31 4.24
CA GLU A 277 -3.74 -10.61 3.59
C GLU A 277 -3.31 -9.48 2.64
N SER A 278 -4.23 -8.99 1.80
CA SER A 278 -4.01 -7.84 0.93
C SER A 278 -3.54 -6.59 1.71
N GLY A 279 -4.13 -6.30 2.86
CA GLY A 279 -3.74 -5.17 3.71
C GLY A 279 -2.32 -5.31 4.27
N VAL A 280 -1.93 -6.50 4.74
CA VAL A 280 -0.55 -6.76 5.19
C VAL A 280 0.44 -6.57 4.04
N ARG A 281 0.12 -7.11 2.86
CA ARG A 281 0.99 -6.99 1.65
C ARG A 281 1.07 -5.54 1.17
N THR A 282 -0.02 -4.78 1.23
CA THR A 282 0.00 -3.34 0.91
C THR A 282 0.94 -2.57 1.85
N ILE A 283 0.84 -2.82 3.17
CA ILE A 283 1.71 -2.17 4.16
C ILE A 283 3.18 -2.51 3.89
N ALA A 284 3.50 -3.77 3.62
CA ALA A 284 4.84 -4.24 3.31
C ALA A 284 5.39 -3.61 2.03
N ALA A 285 4.63 -3.65 0.94
CA ALA A 285 5.03 -3.12 -0.35
C ALA A 285 5.19 -1.59 -0.34
N ASN A 286 4.28 -0.86 0.33
CA ASN A 286 4.44 0.58 0.54
C ASN A 286 5.67 0.91 1.39
N SER A 287 5.96 0.10 2.42
CA SER A 287 7.15 0.26 3.25
C SER A 287 8.44 0.04 2.44
N ALA A 288 8.46 -0.98 1.56
CA ALA A 288 9.60 -1.24 0.68
C ALA A 288 9.84 -0.08 -0.32
N ARG A 289 8.76 0.47 -0.90
CA ARG A 289 8.85 1.64 -1.82
C ARG A 289 9.33 2.89 -1.09
N ALA A 290 8.82 3.15 0.12
CA ALA A 290 9.28 4.26 0.96
C ALA A 290 10.78 4.12 1.30
N LEU A 291 11.22 2.90 1.64
CA LEU A 291 12.62 2.61 1.90
C LEU A 291 13.48 2.86 0.65
N ALA A 292 13.06 2.37 -0.52
CA ALA A 292 13.78 2.59 -1.77
C ALA A 292 13.93 4.09 -2.10
N ALA A 293 12.90 4.91 -1.84
CA ALA A 293 12.99 6.36 -2.00
C ALA A 293 14.03 6.98 -1.05
N VAL A 294 14.01 6.59 0.23
CA VAL A 294 14.99 7.09 1.22
C VAL A 294 16.42 6.70 0.86
N LEU A 295 16.64 5.47 0.37
CA LEU A 295 17.97 5.01 -0.09
C LEU A 295 18.51 5.86 -1.25
N ARG A 296 17.63 6.45 -2.07
CA ARG A 296 18.00 7.39 -3.14
C ARG A 296 18.04 8.85 -2.69
N ALA A 297 17.92 9.13 -1.39
CA ALA A 297 17.81 10.47 -0.82
C ALA A 297 16.59 11.27 -1.34
N GLU A 298 15.52 10.58 -1.74
CA GLU A 298 14.23 11.15 -2.11
C GLU A 298 13.29 11.25 -0.90
N ASP A 299 12.32 12.18 -0.94
CA ASP A 299 11.33 12.32 0.14
C ASP A 299 10.23 11.25 0.04
N PRO A 300 10.10 10.30 0.99
CA PRO A 300 9.05 9.30 0.99
C PRO A 300 7.69 9.84 1.49
N GLY A 301 7.57 11.14 1.75
CA GLY A 301 6.46 11.76 2.49
C GLY A 301 5.07 11.41 1.96
N GLY A 302 4.90 11.29 0.64
CA GLY A 302 3.64 10.86 0.01
C GLY A 302 3.26 9.43 0.39
N VAL A 303 4.18 8.48 0.18
CA VAL A 303 3.98 7.06 0.52
C VAL A 303 3.77 6.87 2.03
N ALA A 304 4.55 7.58 2.85
CA ALA A 304 4.43 7.51 4.31
C ALA A 304 3.06 7.98 4.80
N SER A 305 2.52 9.06 4.21
CA SER A 305 1.19 9.59 4.53
C SER A 305 0.06 8.62 4.16
N VAL A 306 0.15 8.01 2.97
CA VAL A 306 -0.78 6.96 2.51
C VAL A 306 -0.70 5.76 3.44
N ASN A 307 0.50 5.26 3.73
CA ASN A 307 0.68 4.08 4.57
C ASN A 307 0.20 4.31 6.01
N ARG A 308 0.31 5.54 6.55
CA ARG A 308 -0.23 5.89 7.86
C ARG A 308 -1.76 5.72 7.90
N LEU A 309 -2.48 6.15 6.87
CA LEU A 309 -3.93 5.98 6.77
C LEU A 309 -4.29 4.50 6.60
N VAL A 310 -3.65 3.79 5.67
CA VAL A 310 -3.84 2.34 5.45
C VAL A 310 -3.69 1.57 6.76
N LYS A 311 -2.60 1.76 7.50
CA LYS A 311 -2.32 1.04 8.75
C LYS A 311 -3.39 1.25 9.81
N SER A 312 -3.86 2.49 9.97
CA SER A 312 -4.85 2.82 11.00
C SER A 312 -6.22 2.18 10.75
N GLU A 313 -6.66 2.13 9.51
CA GLU A 313 -7.92 1.51 9.11
C GLU A 313 -7.80 -0.02 9.07
N PHE A 314 -6.67 -0.53 8.58
CA PHE A 314 -6.35 -1.95 8.57
C PHE A 314 -6.39 -2.57 9.97
N GLU A 315 -5.83 -1.90 10.98
CA GLU A 315 -5.83 -2.40 12.37
C GLU A 315 -7.25 -2.57 12.91
N GLN A 316 -8.17 -1.67 12.56
CA GLN A 316 -9.58 -1.80 12.91
C GLN A 316 -10.26 -2.99 12.22
N HIS A 317 -10.04 -3.15 10.91
CA HIS A 317 -10.61 -4.27 10.14
C HIS A 317 -10.08 -5.61 10.64
N MET A 318 -8.79 -5.73 10.89
CA MET A 318 -8.15 -6.94 11.42
C MET A 318 -8.76 -7.36 12.77
N HIS A 319 -8.93 -6.43 13.69
CA HIS A 319 -9.53 -6.75 14.98
C HIS A 319 -11.05 -7.01 14.90
N ALA A 320 -11.76 -6.40 13.96
CA ALA A 320 -13.17 -6.71 13.70
C ALA A 320 -13.33 -8.15 13.17
N LEU A 321 -12.47 -8.58 12.25
CA LEU A 321 -12.44 -9.97 11.77
C LEU A 321 -12.11 -10.95 12.92
N ALA A 322 -11.11 -10.62 13.75
CA ALA A 322 -10.76 -11.44 14.92
C ALA A 322 -11.95 -11.62 15.87
N LEU A 323 -12.76 -10.58 16.11
CA LEU A 323 -13.97 -10.71 16.93
C LEU A 323 -15.00 -11.65 16.32
N ARG A 324 -15.20 -11.63 15.00
CA ARG A 324 -16.08 -12.60 14.33
C ARG A 324 -15.56 -14.02 14.45
N ALA A 325 -14.24 -14.21 14.30
CA ALA A 325 -13.58 -15.51 14.45
C ALA A 325 -13.70 -16.07 15.87
N VAL A 326 -13.67 -15.23 16.89
CA VAL A 326 -13.89 -15.59 18.29
C VAL A 326 -15.35 -15.97 18.57
N GLY A 327 -16.29 -15.53 17.72
CA GLY A 327 -17.72 -15.86 17.83
C GLY A 327 -18.37 -15.35 19.12
N PRO A 328 -19.26 -16.14 19.78
CA PRO A 328 -19.96 -15.73 21.00
C PRO A 328 -19.03 -15.36 22.17
N HIS A 329 -17.79 -15.86 22.20
CA HIS A 329 -16.80 -15.49 23.20
C HIS A 329 -16.35 -14.02 23.10
N ALA A 330 -16.63 -13.35 21.97
CA ALA A 330 -16.41 -11.91 21.82
C ALA A 330 -17.26 -11.04 22.77
N ALA A 331 -18.36 -11.58 23.29
CA ALA A 331 -19.16 -10.93 24.33
C ALA A 331 -18.46 -10.86 25.71
N LEU A 332 -17.34 -11.58 25.86
CA LEU A 332 -16.61 -11.67 27.13
C LEU A 332 -15.50 -10.60 27.17
N GLY A 333 -15.42 -9.88 28.28
CA GLY A 333 -14.33 -8.95 28.55
C GLY A 333 -12.98 -9.68 28.81
N SER A 334 -11.88 -8.95 28.70
CA SER A 334 -10.51 -9.48 28.83
C SER A 334 -10.19 -10.15 30.17
N ARG A 335 -11.02 -9.96 31.19
CA ARG A 335 -10.85 -10.58 32.53
C ARG A 335 -11.67 -11.86 32.73
N ALA A 336 -12.52 -12.23 31.77
CA ALA A 336 -13.36 -13.41 31.88
C ALA A 336 -12.52 -14.68 31.68
N ALA A 337 -12.73 -15.70 32.54
CA ALA A 337 -11.95 -16.95 32.49
C ALA A 337 -12.14 -17.70 31.14
N ALA A 338 -13.32 -17.59 30.52
CA ALA A 338 -13.65 -18.22 29.24
C ALA A 338 -13.28 -17.34 28.02
N ALA A 339 -12.63 -16.19 28.20
CA ALA A 339 -12.23 -15.34 27.09
C ALA A 339 -11.08 -15.99 26.29
N ILE A 340 -11.27 -16.16 24.99
CA ILE A 340 -10.25 -16.71 24.07
C ILE A 340 -9.03 -15.79 24.07
N ASP A 341 -7.82 -16.38 24.05
CA ASP A 341 -6.54 -15.67 24.13
C ASP A 341 -6.52 -14.62 25.27
N LYS A 342 -7.17 -14.94 26.39
CA LYS A 342 -7.28 -14.06 27.58
C LYS A 342 -7.94 -12.71 27.27
N GLY A 343 -8.84 -12.67 26.28
CA GLY A 343 -9.54 -11.46 25.86
C GLY A 343 -8.70 -10.47 25.07
N ARG A 344 -7.57 -10.91 24.50
CA ARG A 344 -6.70 -10.09 23.65
C ARG A 344 -7.48 -9.45 22.49
N TRP A 345 -8.39 -10.20 21.88
CA TRP A 345 -9.11 -9.77 20.70
C TRP A 345 -10.16 -8.71 21.00
N THR A 346 -10.94 -8.89 22.08
CA THR A 346 -11.89 -7.89 22.56
C THR A 346 -11.16 -6.60 22.98
N PHE A 347 -10.05 -6.74 23.72
CA PHE A 347 -9.20 -5.61 24.09
C PHE A 347 -8.64 -4.91 22.85
N GLY A 348 -8.07 -5.66 21.89
CA GLY A 348 -7.52 -5.11 20.65
C GLY A 348 -8.56 -4.39 19.80
N TYR A 349 -9.79 -4.94 19.71
CA TYR A 349 -10.89 -4.30 19.00
C TYR A 349 -11.21 -2.92 19.58
N LEU A 350 -11.32 -2.80 20.89
CA LEU A 350 -11.55 -1.54 21.56
C LEU A 350 -10.39 -0.56 21.35
N MET A 351 -9.16 -1.01 21.56
CA MET A 351 -7.97 -0.19 21.42
C MET A 351 -7.71 0.25 19.97
N SER A 352 -8.06 -0.55 18.98
CA SER A 352 -7.90 -0.18 17.56
C SER A 352 -8.71 1.06 17.16
N ARG A 353 -9.72 1.45 17.95
CA ARG A 353 -10.45 2.71 17.69
C ARG A 353 -9.56 3.93 17.85
N ALA A 354 -8.55 3.87 18.71
CA ALA A 354 -7.59 4.96 18.90
C ALA A 354 -6.67 5.18 17.70
N THR A 355 -6.45 4.18 16.84
CA THR A 355 -5.49 4.26 15.72
C THR A 355 -5.92 5.25 14.63
N THR A 356 -7.21 5.44 14.44
CA THR A 356 -7.77 6.44 13.50
C THR A 356 -8.00 7.81 14.14
N ILE A 357 -7.72 7.96 15.43
CA ILE A 357 -7.91 9.20 16.20
C ILE A 357 -6.55 9.82 16.55
N GLY A 358 -5.65 9.04 17.12
CA GLY A 358 -4.35 9.51 17.63
C GLY A 358 -3.36 9.88 16.52
N ALA A 359 -2.37 10.74 16.85
CA ALA A 359 -1.33 11.23 15.93
C ALA A 359 -1.89 11.86 14.63
N GLY A 360 -3.00 12.59 14.74
CA GLY A 360 -3.79 13.13 13.62
C GLY A 360 -4.84 12.14 13.14
N THR A 361 -6.12 12.55 13.24
CA THR A 361 -7.25 11.70 12.86
C THR A 361 -7.16 11.26 11.39
N ALA A 362 -7.87 10.19 11.03
CA ALA A 362 -7.96 9.73 9.64
C ALA A 362 -8.40 10.86 8.68
N GLU A 363 -9.30 11.76 9.15
CA GLU A 363 -9.73 12.94 8.40
C GLU A 363 -8.60 13.97 8.23
N ILE A 364 -7.77 14.18 9.26
CA ILE A 364 -6.58 15.06 9.16
C ILE A 364 -5.53 14.44 8.23
N GLN A 365 -5.37 13.12 8.23
CA GLN A 365 -4.48 12.45 7.27
C GLN A 365 -4.99 12.63 5.83
N ARG A 366 -6.31 12.50 5.59
CA ARG A 366 -6.93 12.79 4.29
C ARG A 366 -6.72 14.23 3.87
N ASN A 367 -6.86 15.21 4.79
CA ASN A 367 -6.52 16.61 4.48
C ASN A 367 -5.05 16.75 4.08
N THR A 368 -4.13 16.10 4.81
CA THR A 368 -2.69 16.15 4.50
C THR A 368 -2.41 15.56 3.11
N ILE A 369 -3.01 14.41 2.78
CA ILE A 369 -2.89 13.80 1.45
C ILE A 369 -3.45 14.75 0.38
N ALA A 370 -4.66 15.26 0.58
CA ALA A 370 -5.31 16.12 -0.40
C ALA A 370 -4.56 17.44 -0.62
N GLU A 371 -4.16 18.11 0.46
CA GLU A 371 -3.55 19.44 0.40
C GLU A 371 -2.05 19.41 0.11
N SER A 372 -1.30 18.45 0.70
CA SER A 372 0.16 18.44 0.60
C SER A 372 0.68 17.46 -0.45
N VAL A 373 -0.01 16.36 -0.72
CA VAL A 373 0.40 15.38 -1.76
C VAL A 373 -0.24 15.72 -3.09
N LEU A 374 -1.57 15.91 -3.13
CA LEU A 374 -2.32 16.18 -4.35
C LEU A 374 -2.40 17.67 -4.73
N GLY A 375 -2.04 18.60 -3.84
CA GLY A 375 -2.04 20.03 -4.10
C GLY A 375 -3.42 20.68 -4.17
N LEU A 376 -4.46 20.00 -3.67
CA LEU A 376 -5.81 20.56 -3.63
C LEU A 376 -5.91 21.78 -2.69
N PRO A 377 -6.84 22.71 -2.94
CA PRO A 377 -7.05 23.88 -2.09
C PRO A 377 -7.42 23.50 -0.66
N SER A 378 -6.83 24.21 0.31
CA SER A 378 -7.11 23.98 1.72
C SER A 378 -8.58 24.28 2.06
N HIS A 379 -9.19 23.41 2.87
CA HIS A 379 -10.52 23.58 3.41
C HIS A 379 -10.65 24.83 4.33
N ARG A 380 -9.53 25.36 4.83
CA ARG A 380 -9.46 26.55 5.71
C ARG A 380 -9.41 27.87 4.95
N GLY A 381 -9.41 27.85 3.59
CA GLY A 381 -9.30 29.04 2.76
C GLY A 381 -7.89 29.60 2.61
N GLU A 382 -6.88 28.90 3.12
CA GLU A 382 -5.48 29.14 2.79
C GLU A 382 -5.24 28.71 1.34
N GLY A 383 -4.40 29.46 0.59
CA GLY A 383 -4.15 29.19 -0.83
C GLY A 383 -3.69 27.75 -1.10
N SER A 384 -3.84 27.29 -2.33
CA SER A 384 -3.34 25.99 -2.76
C SER A 384 -1.82 25.91 -2.58
N ARG A 385 -1.34 24.77 -2.09
CA ARG A 385 0.10 24.43 -2.06
C ARG A 385 0.47 23.77 -3.38
N ALA A 386 1.74 23.87 -3.79
CA ALA A 386 2.23 23.06 -4.89
C ALA A 386 2.06 21.57 -4.53
N ALA A 387 1.56 20.78 -5.47
CA ALA A 387 1.49 19.33 -5.30
C ALA A 387 2.90 18.76 -5.09
N ALA A 388 3.05 17.82 -4.15
CA ALA A 388 4.32 17.14 -3.95
C ALA A 388 4.63 16.17 -5.12
N VAL A 389 3.59 15.69 -5.81
CA VAL A 389 3.68 14.78 -6.95
C VAL A 389 2.70 15.20 -8.05
N VAL A 390 2.99 14.81 -9.28
CA VAL A 390 2.02 14.93 -10.39
C VAL A 390 0.86 13.98 -10.08
N PRO A 391 -0.41 14.45 -10.03
CA PRO A 391 -1.54 13.59 -9.75
C PRO A 391 -1.61 12.41 -10.73
N GLY A 392 -1.79 11.19 -10.19
CA GLY A 392 -1.78 9.94 -10.96
C GLY A 392 -0.39 9.39 -11.30
N ALA A 393 0.71 10.10 -11.03
CA ALA A 393 2.05 9.51 -11.06
C ALA A 393 2.30 8.65 -9.82
N PRO A 394 3.20 7.64 -9.89
CA PRO A 394 3.61 6.89 -8.72
C PRO A 394 4.19 7.81 -7.63
N LEU A 395 3.82 7.59 -6.37
CA LEU A 395 4.41 8.30 -5.23
C LEU A 395 5.89 7.97 -5.04
N ALA A 396 6.32 6.79 -5.45
CA ALA A 396 7.72 6.37 -5.52
C ALA A 396 7.88 5.34 -6.64
N VAL A 397 8.98 5.40 -7.36
CA VAL A 397 9.42 4.38 -8.35
C VAL A 397 10.50 3.50 -7.73
N ALA A 398 10.71 2.31 -8.27
CA ALA A 398 11.70 1.38 -7.73
C ALA A 398 13.13 1.90 -7.97
N ASP A 399 13.40 2.40 -9.17
CA ASP A 399 14.71 2.87 -9.60
C ASP A 399 14.63 3.81 -10.82
N GLU A 400 15.80 4.18 -11.35
CA GLU A 400 15.92 5.10 -12.48
C GLU A 400 15.38 4.50 -13.79
N ASP A 401 15.57 3.19 -14.01
CA ASP A 401 15.08 2.50 -15.22
C ASP A 401 13.55 2.59 -15.31
N GLU A 402 12.85 2.38 -14.19
CA GLU A 402 11.38 2.53 -14.13
C GLU A 402 10.96 3.98 -14.41
N ARG A 403 11.70 4.95 -13.86
CA ARG A 403 11.41 6.38 -14.07
C ARG A 403 11.55 6.75 -15.54
N GLU A 404 12.69 6.42 -16.14
CA GLU A 404 12.96 6.73 -17.56
C GLU A 404 11.95 6.06 -18.49
N LEU A 405 11.63 4.77 -18.25
CA LEU A 405 10.60 4.05 -19.00
C LEU A 405 9.24 4.78 -18.96
N ARG A 406 8.78 5.15 -17.75
CA ARG A 406 7.49 5.84 -17.60
C ARG A 406 7.47 7.20 -18.27
N ASP A 407 8.55 7.99 -18.15
CA ASP A 407 8.65 9.31 -18.73
C ASP A 407 8.61 9.25 -20.25
N VAL A 408 9.39 8.36 -20.87
CA VAL A 408 9.44 8.20 -22.33
C VAL A 408 8.12 7.67 -22.87
N LEU A 409 7.52 6.64 -22.24
CA LEU A 409 6.23 6.10 -22.66
C LEU A 409 5.10 7.12 -22.50
N SER A 410 5.07 7.84 -21.38
CA SER A 410 4.05 8.89 -21.16
C SER A 410 4.13 9.97 -22.24
N GLN A 411 5.33 10.44 -22.61
CA GLN A 411 5.52 11.40 -23.69
C GLN A 411 5.08 10.84 -25.05
N THR A 412 5.51 9.62 -25.36
CA THR A 412 5.19 8.94 -26.62
C THR A 412 3.69 8.78 -26.81
N LEU A 413 3.02 8.26 -25.77
CA LEU A 413 1.58 8.00 -25.81
C LEU A 413 0.76 9.29 -25.86
N ARG A 414 1.13 10.34 -25.12
CA ARG A 414 0.47 11.66 -25.21
C ARG A 414 0.58 12.29 -26.59
N ALA A 415 1.66 12.02 -27.31
CA ALA A 415 1.84 12.55 -28.68
C ALA A 415 1.07 11.74 -29.74
N ARG A 416 0.61 10.53 -29.42
CA ARG A 416 -0.02 9.59 -30.36
C ARG A 416 -1.50 9.33 -30.09
N VAL A 417 -1.90 9.33 -28.82
CA VAL A 417 -3.29 9.07 -28.46
C VAL A 417 -4.02 10.39 -28.25
N ASP A 418 -4.99 10.65 -29.13
CA ASP A 418 -5.91 11.76 -29.00
C ASP A 418 -7.22 11.31 -28.35
N VAL A 419 -7.40 11.66 -27.08
CA VAL A 419 -8.56 11.29 -26.29
C VAL A 419 -9.87 11.88 -26.85
N GLU A 420 -9.81 13.01 -27.53
CA GLU A 420 -11.00 13.63 -28.19
C GLU A 420 -11.53 12.75 -29.32
N THR A 421 -10.63 12.10 -30.07
CA THR A 421 -11.05 11.16 -31.12
C THR A 421 -11.73 9.90 -30.56
N LEU A 422 -11.44 9.54 -29.30
CA LEU A 422 -12.10 8.42 -28.63
C LEU A 422 -13.57 8.73 -28.27
N LEU A 423 -13.94 10.02 -28.23
CA LEU A 423 -15.30 10.47 -27.96
C LEU A 423 -16.18 10.50 -29.21
N ASP A 424 -15.63 10.28 -30.42
CA ASP A 424 -16.45 10.22 -31.63
C ASP A 424 -17.33 8.95 -31.63
N PRO A 425 -18.66 9.05 -31.52
CA PRO A 425 -19.54 7.91 -31.51
C PRO A 425 -19.57 7.11 -32.82
N LYS A 426 -18.98 7.70 -33.91
CA LYS A 426 -18.86 7.06 -35.22
C LYS A 426 -17.53 6.33 -35.39
N ARG A 427 -16.63 6.42 -34.43
CA ARG A 427 -15.34 5.70 -34.45
C ARG A 427 -15.59 4.20 -34.62
N ALA A 428 -14.89 3.58 -35.56
CA ALA A 428 -14.87 2.12 -35.66
C ALA A 428 -14.20 1.50 -34.43
N HIS A 429 -14.84 0.48 -33.88
CA HIS A 429 -14.35 -0.25 -32.68
C HIS A 429 -13.73 -1.60 -33.04
N ASP A 430 -13.53 -1.87 -34.33
CA ASP A 430 -13.00 -3.10 -34.90
C ASP A 430 -11.52 -3.03 -35.30
N ALA A 431 -10.91 -1.85 -35.16
CA ALA A 431 -9.51 -1.61 -35.49
C ALA A 431 -8.75 -0.96 -34.34
N CYS A 432 -7.50 -1.39 -34.15
CA CYS A 432 -6.58 -0.72 -33.24
C CYS A 432 -5.95 0.54 -33.89
N ASP A 433 -5.43 1.43 -33.04
CA ASP A 433 -4.61 2.54 -33.51
C ASP A 433 -3.22 2.03 -33.91
N SER A 434 -3.00 1.88 -35.23
CA SER A 434 -1.75 1.34 -35.76
C SER A 434 -0.53 2.23 -35.47
N ALA A 435 -0.69 3.55 -35.35
CA ALA A 435 0.40 4.46 -35.06
C ALA A 435 0.83 4.36 -33.59
N ALA A 436 -0.14 4.28 -32.66
CA ALA A 436 0.13 4.03 -31.26
C ALA A 436 0.72 2.63 -31.04
N TRP A 437 0.21 1.62 -31.75
CA TRP A 437 0.75 0.25 -31.66
C TRP A 437 2.20 0.19 -32.14
N SER A 438 2.52 0.74 -33.33
CA SER A 438 3.88 0.76 -33.86
C SER A 438 4.85 1.45 -32.89
N ALA A 439 4.43 2.55 -32.25
CA ALA A 439 5.27 3.22 -31.26
C ALA A 439 5.59 2.35 -30.04
N LEU A 440 4.64 1.55 -29.56
CA LEU A 440 4.89 0.60 -28.48
C LEU A 440 5.80 -0.55 -28.90
N VAL A 441 5.66 -1.05 -30.14
CA VAL A 441 6.53 -2.09 -30.72
C VAL A 441 7.95 -1.57 -30.90
N GLU A 442 8.14 -0.34 -31.38
CA GLU A 442 9.46 0.31 -31.47
C GLU A 442 10.15 0.41 -30.08
N PHE A 443 9.36 0.42 -29.02
CA PHE A 443 9.84 0.43 -27.63
C PHE A 443 10.13 -0.97 -27.07
N GLY A 444 10.02 -2.03 -27.87
CA GLY A 444 10.21 -3.41 -27.44
C GLY A 444 8.97 -4.07 -26.82
N LEU A 445 7.82 -3.37 -26.76
CA LEU A 445 6.57 -4.00 -26.33
C LEU A 445 5.93 -4.79 -27.49
N PRO A 446 5.34 -5.95 -27.23
CA PRO A 446 5.01 -6.62 -25.94
C PRO A 446 6.12 -7.49 -25.36
N GLY A 447 7.25 -7.67 -26.08
CA GLY A 447 8.33 -8.59 -25.71
C GLY A 447 9.25 -8.13 -24.57
N LEU A 448 8.99 -6.98 -23.93
CA LEU A 448 9.91 -6.33 -22.98
C LEU A 448 10.47 -7.25 -21.89
N ALA A 449 9.64 -8.10 -21.28
CA ALA A 449 10.05 -9.02 -20.21
C ALA A 449 10.26 -10.47 -20.69
N VAL A 450 10.31 -10.69 -21.99
CA VAL A 450 10.58 -12.01 -22.59
C VAL A 450 12.05 -12.18 -22.79
N ASP A 451 12.56 -13.42 -22.60
CA ASP A 451 13.96 -13.79 -22.81
C ASP A 451 14.43 -13.44 -24.26
N GLU A 452 15.66 -12.94 -24.38
CA GLU A 452 16.28 -12.59 -25.67
C GLU A 452 16.31 -13.78 -26.65
N ALA A 453 16.43 -15.02 -26.15
CA ALA A 453 16.37 -16.23 -26.97
C ALA A 453 15.03 -16.45 -27.66
N LEU A 454 13.97 -15.80 -27.16
CA LEU A 454 12.63 -15.77 -27.73
C LEU A 454 12.31 -14.45 -28.45
N GLY A 455 13.30 -13.60 -28.68
CA GLY A 455 13.16 -12.32 -29.38
C GLY A 455 12.61 -11.18 -28.51
N GLY A 456 12.66 -11.31 -27.18
CA GLY A 456 12.34 -10.24 -26.24
C GLY A 456 13.56 -9.45 -25.81
N GLU A 457 13.36 -8.49 -24.88
CA GLU A 457 14.39 -7.59 -24.36
C GLU A 457 15.02 -8.08 -23.05
N GLY A 458 14.51 -9.15 -22.44
CA GLY A 458 15.01 -9.72 -21.18
C GLY A 458 14.88 -8.80 -19.97
N ALA A 459 14.04 -7.77 -20.04
CA ALA A 459 13.86 -6.84 -18.95
C ALA A 459 13.12 -7.51 -17.76
N ARG A 460 13.35 -6.98 -16.57
CA ARG A 460 12.63 -7.46 -15.38
C ARG A 460 11.11 -7.26 -15.52
N PRO A 461 10.29 -8.19 -15.01
CA PRO A 461 8.82 -8.17 -15.22
C PRO A 461 8.12 -6.88 -14.77
N GLN A 462 8.63 -6.20 -13.72
CA GLN A 462 8.03 -4.95 -13.22
C GLN A 462 8.00 -3.85 -14.28
N LEU A 463 9.01 -3.77 -15.15
CA LEU A 463 9.06 -2.78 -16.21
C LEU A 463 7.95 -2.99 -17.25
N LEU A 464 7.61 -4.25 -17.56
CA LEU A 464 6.46 -4.55 -18.43
C LEU A 464 5.14 -4.04 -17.82
N TYR A 465 4.93 -4.28 -16.52
CA TYR A 465 3.69 -3.83 -15.87
C TYR A 465 3.66 -2.32 -15.65
N ALA A 466 4.80 -1.68 -15.44
CA ALA A 466 4.90 -0.22 -15.46
C ALA A 466 4.55 0.37 -16.84
N ALA A 467 4.99 -0.27 -17.92
CA ALA A 467 4.65 0.13 -19.28
C ALA A 467 3.16 -0.06 -19.61
N ILE A 468 2.56 -1.16 -19.18
CA ILE A 468 1.11 -1.41 -19.32
C ILE A 468 0.31 -0.38 -18.54
N GLU A 469 0.75 -0.01 -17.35
CA GLU A 469 0.13 1.06 -16.56
C GLU A 469 0.12 2.39 -17.32
N GLU A 470 1.24 2.79 -17.92
CA GLU A 470 1.29 4.04 -18.72
C GLU A 470 0.38 3.97 -19.97
N ALA A 471 0.25 2.79 -20.61
CA ALA A 471 -0.68 2.58 -21.71
C ALA A 471 -2.15 2.69 -21.26
N GLY A 472 -2.49 2.11 -20.11
CA GLY A 472 -3.80 2.23 -19.47
C GLY A 472 -4.15 3.67 -19.10
N LYS A 473 -3.19 4.39 -18.52
CA LYS A 473 -3.29 5.82 -18.19
C LYS A 473 -3.49 6.70 -19.42
N ALA A 474 -2.94 6.33 -20.57
CA ALA A 474 -3.16 7.02 -21.83
C ALA A 474 -4.48 6.64 -22.51
N LEU A 475 -5.25 5.68 -21.99
CA LEU A 475 -6.39 5.05 -22.69
C LEU A 475 -6.01 4.56 -24.09
N ALA A 476 -4.79 4.08 -24.28
CA ALA A 476 -4.28 3.70 -25.58
C ALA A 476 -5.19 2.64 -26.24
N PRO A 477 -5.72 2.92 -27.45
CA PRO A 477 -6.65 2.01 -28.14
C PRO A 477 -5.86 0.96 -28.94
N VAL A 478 -5.11 0.12 -28.22
CA VAL A 478 -4.20 -0.91 -28.75
C VAL A 478 -4.44 -2.25 -28.10
N PRO A 479 -4.19 -3.38 -28.78
CA PRO A 479 -4.40 -4.71 -28.22
C PRO A 479 -3.25 -5.17 -27.33
N LEU A 480 -2.70 -4.30 -26.46
CA LEU A 480 -1.51 -4.63 -25.66
C LEU A 480 -1.77 -5.74 -24.65
N VAL A 481 -2.82 -5.62 -23.84
CA VAL A 481 -3.16 -6.64 -22.82
C VAL A 481 -3.46 -8.00 -23.44
N PRO A 482 -4.34 -8.15 -24.47
CA PRO A 482 -4.55 -9.44 -25.12
C PRO A 482 -3.29 -9.99 -25.78
N THR A 483 -2.43 -9.16 -26.37
CA THR A 483 -1.18 -9.59 -27.00
C THR A 483 -0.17 -10.10 -25.96
N VAL A 484 0.02 -9.37 -24.85
CA VAL A 484 0.87 -9.83 -23.72
C VAL A 484 0.33 -11.12 -23.12
N THR A 485 -1.00 -11.28 -23.03
CA THR A 485 -1.65 -12.50 -22.57
C THR A 485 -1.34 -13.69 -23.49
N ALA A 486 -1.52 -13.53 -24.80
CA ALA A 486 -1.22 -14.57 -25.79
C ALA A 486 0.29 -14.91 -25.82
N LEU A 487 1.15 -13.92 -25.69
CA LEU A 487 2.60 -14.09 -25.56
C LEU A 487 2.95 -14.94 -24.34
N GLY A 488 2.35 -14.61 -23.19
CA GLY A 488 2.50 -15.38 -21.95
C GLY A 488 2.11 -16.84 -22.11
N VAL A 489 1.01 -17.12 -22.82
CA VAL A 489 0.58 -18.50 -23.16
C VAL A 489 1.62 -19.18 -24.04
N ALA A 490 2.07 -18.54 -25.13
CA ALA A 490 3.04 -19.11 -26.05
C ALA A 490 4.38 -19.42 -25.37
N VAL A 491 4.88 -18.51 -24.54
CA VAL A 491 6.12 -18.69 -23.77
C VAL A 491 6.01 -19.83 -22.76
N ALA A 492 4.90 -19.86 -22.01
CA ALA A 492 4.70 -20.82 -20.93
C ALA A 492 4.54 -22.27 -21.42
N VAL A 493 4.06 -22.46 -22.65
CA VAL A 493 3.95 -23.80 -23.27
C VAL A 493 5.12 -24.14 -24.17
N GLY A 494 6.14 -23.27 -24.31
CA GLY A 494 7.31 -23.48 -25.13
C GLY A 494 7.07 -23.35 -26.66
N ALA A 495 6.00 -22.66 -27.09
CA ALA A 495 5.65 -22.42 -28.49
C ALA A 495 6.56 -21.32 -29.10
N LYS A 496 7.80 -21.67 -29.39
CA LYS A 496 8.88 -20.74 -29.72
C LYS A 496 8.57 -19.82 -30.90
N GLU A 497 8.05 -20.35 -32.01
CA GLU A 497 7.77 -19.55 -33.22
C GLU A 497 6.64 -18.55 -32.97
N ALA A 498 5.58 -18.97 -32.30
CA ALA A 498 4.49 -18.08 -31.92
C ALA A 498 4.98 -16.98 -30.94
N ALA A 499 5.77 -17.37 -29.93
CA ALA A 499 6.33 -16.42 -28.97
C ALA A 499 7.22 -15.38 -29.67
N GLN A 500 8.09 -15.77 -30.59
CA GLN A 500 8.97 -14.86 -31.36
C GLN A 500 8.18 -13.89 -32.23
N ARG A 501 7.14 -14.36 -32.92
CA ARG A 501 6.30 -13.49 -33.75
C ARG A 501 5.56 -12.45 -32.90
N ILE A 502 5.00 -12.85 -31.77
CA ILE A 502 4.27 -11.96 -30.87
C ILE A 502 5.22 -10.98 -30.19
N ALA A 503 6.39 -11.45 -29.71
CA ALA A 503 7.41 -10.59 -29.09
C ALA A 503 7.91 -9.52 -30.08
N ALA A 504 8.03 -9.86 -31.35
CA ALA A 504 8.37 -8.91 -32.44
C ALA A 504 7.25 -7.91 -32.78
N GLY A 505 6.10 -7.95 -32.10
CA GLY A 505 5.03 -6.97 -32.24
C GLY A 505 3.81 -7.40 -33.06
N ALA A 506 3.69 -8.68 -33.46
CA ALA A 506 2.48 -9.16 -34.09
C ALA A 506 1.32 -9.12 -33.06
N PRO A 507 0.21 -8.38 -33.32
CA PRO A 507 -0.95 -8.40 -32.45
C PRO A 507 -1.49 -9.84 -32.29
N ALA A 508 -1.80 -10.24 -31.05
CA ALA A 508 -2.21 -11.60 -30.78
C ALA A 508 -3.43 -11.68 -29.86
N ALA A 509 -4.17 -12.76 -29.94
CA ALA A 509 -5.28 -13.04 -29.07
C ALA A 509 -5.25 -14.50 -28.58
N PHE A 510 -5.67 -14.70 -27.33
CA PHE A 510 -5.89 -16.02 -26.75
C PHE A 510 -7.40 -16.28 -26.61
N ALA A 511 -7.90 -17.22 -27.38
CA ALA A 511 -9.30 -17.62 -27.40
C ALA A 511 -9.56 -18.71 -26.38
N VAL A 512 -10.18 -18.35 -25.28
CA VAL A 512 -10.63 -19.23 -24.19
C VAL A 512 -11.99 -18.74 -23.70
N PRO A 513 -12.98 -19.62 -23.49
CA PRO A 513 -14.24 -19.22 -22.87
C PRO A 513 -14.01 -18.68 -21.45
N LEU A 514 -14.87 -17.77 -21.01
CA LEU A 514 -14.81 -17.10 -19.72
C LEU A 514 -16.03 -17.41 -18.86
N ASP A 515 -15.84 -17.50 -17.55
CA ASP A 515 -16.89 -17.45 -16.53
C ASP A 515 -16.58 -16.42 -15.43
N ASP A 516 -17.37 -16.40 -14.37
CA ASP A 516 -17.17 -15.49 -13.23
C ASP A 516 -15.80 -15.67 -12.52
N SER A 517 -15.19 -16.86 -12.64
CA SER A 517 -13.89 -17.17 -12.05
C SER A 517 -12.69 -16.87 -12.97
N GLY A 518 -12.95 -16.56 -14.24
CA GLY A 518 -11.96 -16.28 -15.28
C GLY A 518 -11.97 -17.30 -16.42
N TRP A 519 -10.79 -17.80 -16.81
CA TRP A 519 -10.66 -18.73 -17.92
C TRP A 519 -11.28 -20.11 -17.63
N LEU A 520 -12.17 -20.56 -18.51
CA LEU A 520 -12.65 -21.96 -18.54
C LEU A 520 -11.62 -22.81 -19.29
N THR A 521 -10.76 -23.49 -18.54
CA THR A 521 -9.66 -24.29 -19.12
C THR A 521 -10.05 -25.74 -19.43
N ALA A 522 -11.27 -26.15 -19.14
CA ALA A 522 -11.81 -27.45 -19.44
C ALA A 522 -13.34 -27.42 -19.62
N GLY A 523 -13.89 -28.40 -20.31
CA GLY A 523 -15.35 -28.59 -20.43
C GLY A 523 -15.91 -28.45 -21.84
N PRO A 524 -17.21 -28.65 -21.98
CA PRO A 524 -17.87 -28.73 -23.29
C PRO A 524 -17.98 -27.40 -24.03
N GLN A 525 -17.68 -26.27 -23.36
CA GLN A 525 -17.68 -24.93 -23.96
C GLN A 525 -16.46 -24.69 -24.84
N LEU A 526 -15.40 -25.49 -24.71
CA LEU A 526 -14.21 -25.38 -25.56
C LEU A 526 -14.55 -25.83 -27.00
N PRO A 527 -14.00 -25.16 -28.05
CA PRO A 527 -14.00 -25.70 -29.40
C PRO A 527 -13.41 -27.10 -29.45
N GLU A 528 -13.84 -27.92 -30.39
CA GLU A 528 -13.38 -29.29 -30.54
C GLU A 528 -12.25 -29.41 -31.57
N TRP A 529 -11.18 -30.05 -31.18
CA TRP A 529 -10.05 -30.43 -32.04
C TRP A 529 -10.09 -31.93 -32.30
N ASP A 530 -10.30 -32.33 -33.56
CA ASP A 530 -10.38 -33.73 -33.95
C ASP A 530 -9.04 -34.42 -34.29
N GLY A 531 -7.96 -33.69 -34.18
CA GLY A 531 -6.59 -34.10 -34.53
C GLY A 531 -6.05 -33.41 -35.80
N GLU A 532 -6.94 -32.82 -36.62
CA GLU A 532 -6.56 -32.11 -37.86
C GLU A 532 -7.34 -30.80 -38.01
N ARG A 533 -8.56 -30.72 -37.47
CA ARG A 533 -9.47 -29.60 -37.68
C ARG A 533 -10.10 -29.10 -36.38
N LEU A 534 -10.27 -27.78 -36.33
CA LEU A 534 -10.92 -27.09 -35.23
C LEU A 534 -12.38 -26.75 -35.61
N SER A 535 -13.32 -27.04 -34.69
CA SER A 535 -14.75 -26.75 -34.89
C SER A 535 -15.37 -26.23 -33.58
N GLY A 536 -16.27 -25.25 -33.67
CA GLY A 536 -16.95 -24.66 -32.51
C GLY A 536 -16.87 -23.15 -32.50
N SER A 537 -17.08 -22.52 -31.31
CA SER A 537 -17.05 -21.08 -31.20
C SER A 537 -16.58 -20.60 -29.82
N VAL A 538 -16.01 -19.40 -29.78
CA VAL A 538 -15.71 -18.66 -28.54
C VAL A 538 -16.40 -17.29 -28.66
N PRO A 539 -17.38 -16.97 -27.82
CA PRO A 539 -18.27 -15.82 -28.04
C PRO A 539 -17.65 -14.46 -27.73
N ILE A 540 -16.63 -14.44 -26.84
CA ILE A 540 -15.99 -13.20 -26.40
C ILE A 540 -14.48 -13.42 -26.35
N VAL A 541 -13.75 -12.77 -27.25
CA VAL A 541 -12.27 -12.82 -27.30
C VAL A 541 -11.71 -11.40 -27.47
N ALA A 542 -11.00 -10.94 -26.45
CA ALA A 542 -10.35 -9.65 -26.47
C ALA A 542 -9.21 -9.66 -27.50
N GLY A 543 -9.13 -8.61 -28.31
CA GLY A 543 -8.10 -8.45 -29.35
C GLY A 543 -8.33 -9.25 -30.64
N ALA A 544 -9.33 -10.13 -30.71
CA ALA A 544 -9.53 -11.00 -31.88
C ALA A 544 -9.65 -10.24 -33.21
N PRO A 545 -10.37 -9.12 -33.33
CA PRO A 545 -10.46 -8.39 -34.59
C PRO A 545 -9.13 -7.83 -35.12
N SER A 546 -8.15 -7.64 -34.23
CA SER A 546 -6.81 -7.11 -34.55
C SER A 546 -5.73 -8.18 -34.62
N ALA A 547 -6.06 -9.43 -34.31
CA ALA A 547 -5.05 -10.48 -34.12
C ALA A 547 -4.46 -10.96 -35.46
N GLU A 548 -3.13 -11.03 -35.51
CA GLU A 548 -2.34 -11.73 -36.54
C GLU A 548 -1.90 -13.12 -36.10
N VAL A 549 -1.90 -13.36 -34.78
CA VAL A 549 -1.65 -14.65 -34.15
C VAL A 549 -2.82 -14.99 -33.26
N LEU A 550 -3.47 -16.13 -33.53
CA LEU A 550 -4.62 -16.60 -32.76
C LEU A 550 -4.27 -17.91 -32.09
N LEU A 551 -4.28 -17.94 -30.77
CA LEU A 551 -4.09 -19.14 -29.94
C LEU A 551 -5.44 -19.56 -29.39
N VAL A 552 -5.85 -20.81 -29.64
CA VAL A 552 -7.17 -21.32 -29.24
C VAL A 552 -7.02 -22.49 -28.29
N LEU A 553 -7.64 -22.42 -27.13
CA LEU A 553 -7.77 -23.58 -26.25
C LEU A 553 -8.93 -24.41 -26.72
N ALA A 554 -8.66 -25.69 -27.08
CA ALA A 554 -9.60 -26.61 -27.62
C ALA A 554 -9.68 -27.91 -26.81
N ARG A 555 -10.84 -28.56 -26.81
CA ARG A 555 -11.05 -29.91 -26.28
C ARG A 555 -10.68 -30.93 -27.38
N THR A 556 -9.91 -31.95 -27.03
CA THR A 556 -9.61 -33.05 -27.93
C THR A 556 -10.71 -34.14 -27.90
N THR A 557 -10.77 -34.98 -28.91
CA THR A 557 -11.72 -36.10 -28.97
C THR A 557 -11.48 -37.18 -27.91
N GLY A 558 -10.36 -37.11 -27.13
CA GLY A 558 -9.98 -38.04 -26.10
C GLY A 558 -10.07 -37.50 -24.67
N ASP A 559 -10.99 -36.57 -24.38
CA ASP A 559 -11.20 -35.90 -23.08
C ASP A 559 -10.01 -35.10 -22.55
N GLY A 560 -9.06 -34.72 -23.41
CA GLY A 560 -7.94 -33.81 -23.10
C GLY A 560 -8.15 -32.42 -23.67
N GLU A 561 -7.22 -31.53 -23.38
CA GLU A 561 -7.14 -30.19 -23.95
C GLU A 561 -5.88 -30.04 -24.80
N ALA A 562 -5.98 -29.21 -25.85
CA ALA A 562 -4.84 -28.80 -26.69
C ALA A 562 -4.87 -27.29 -26.94
N LEU A 563 -3.69 -26.68 -27.01
CA LEU A 563 -3.52 -25.32 -27.51
C LEU A 563 -3.22 -25.41 -29.01
N VAL A 564 -4.09 -24.78 -29.78
CA VAL A 564 -4.02 -24.80 -31.25
C VAL A 564 -3.72 -23.39 -31.77
N ALA A 565 -2.66 -23.21 -32.56
CA ALA A 565 -2.46 -22.00 -33.34
C ALA A 565 -3.28 -22.03 -34.61
N VAL A 566 -3.98 -20.93 -34.91
CA VAL A 566 -4.90 -20.84 -36.07
C VAL A 566 -4.60 -19.54 -36.80
N ASP A 567 -4.58 -19.57 -38.13
CA ASP A 567 -4.54 -18.39 -38.96
C ASP A 567 -5.89 -17.66 -38.91
N PRO A 568 -5.98 -16.45 -38.39
CA PRO A 568 -7.26 -15.70 -38.31
C PRO A 568 -7.87 -15.41 -39.70
N ALA A 569 -7.09 -15.44 -40.77
CA ALA A 569 -7.53 -15.27 -42.16
C ALA A 569 -7.72 -16.64 -42.87
N GLY A 570 -7.53 -17.77 -42.18
CA GLY A 570 -7.58 -19.11 -42.74
C GLY A 570 -9.00 -19.57 -43.07
N ASP A 571 -9.09 -20.52 -43.99
CA ASP A 571 -10.38 -21.16 -44.34
C ASP A 571 -11.07 -21.79 -43.13
N GLY A 572 -12.35 -21.50 -42.96
CA GLY A 572 -13.16 -21.99 -41.84
C GLY A 572 -13.01 -21.20 -40.55
N VAL A 573 -12.30 -20.09 -40.55
CA VAL A 573 -12.21 -19.15 -39.43
C VAL A 573 -13.05 -17.92 -39.70
N GLU A 574 -13.98 -17.61 -38.83
CA GLU A 574 -14.78 -16.38 -38.90
C GLU A 574 -14.56 -15.55 -37.65
N VAL A 575 -14.05 -14.33 -37.83
CA VAL A 575 -13.88 -13.32 -36.77
C VAL A 575 -14.99 -12.30 -36.91
N THR A 576 -15.96 -12.33 -36.02
CA THR A 576 -17.07 -11.37 -36.01
C THR A 576 -16.85 -10.29 -34.97
N PRO A 577 -16.49 -9.03 -35.35
CA PRO A 577 -16.34 -7.94 -34.41
C PRO A 577 -17.60 -7.71 -33.58
N GLN A 578 -17.43 -7.46 -32.28
CA GLN A 578 -18.51 -7.12 -31.35
C GLN A 578 -18.36 -5.68 -30.87
N GLN A 579 -19.49 -5.05 -30.52
CA GLN A 579 -19.43 -3.70 -29.93
C GLN A 579 -18.99 -3.80 -28.47
N PRO A 580 -17.79 -3.31 -28.09
CA PRO A 580 -17.28 -3.45 -26.72
C PRO A 580 -17.91 -2.42 -25.78
N LEU A 581 -17.94 -2.75 -24.49
CA LEU A 581 -18.22 -1.76 -23.44
C LEU A 581 -17.09 -0.73 -23.36
N ASP A 582 -15.84 -1.18 -23.36
CA ASP A 582 -14.64 -0.35 -23.49
C ASP A 582 -14.42 0.04 -24.95
N LEU A 583 -14.69 1.28 -25.27
CA LEU A 583 -14.58 1.80 -26.64
C LEU A 583 -13.12 1.96 -27.12
N THR A 584 -12.16 1.70 -26.25
CA THR A 584 -10.72 1.73 -26.56
C THR A 584 -10.15 0.33 -26.82
N ALA A 585 -10.96 -0.71 -26.65
CA ALA A 585 -10.60 -2.11 -26.87
C ALA A 585 -11.29 -2.69 -28.11
N THR A 586 -10.72 -3.74 -28.68
CA THR A 586 -11.34 -4.58 -29.70
C THR A 586 -11.77 -5.91 -29.09
N VAL A 587 -12.99 -6.34 -29.40
CA VAL A 587 -13.56 -7.64 -28.96
C VAL A 587 -14.25 -8.30 -30.13
N GLY A 588 -14.08 -9.62 -30.30
CA GLY A 588 -14.74 -10.39 -31.34
C GLY A 588 -15.29 -11.71 -30.85
N ALA A 589 -16.25 -12.25 -31.58
CA ALA A 589 -16.62 -13.64 -31.50
C ALA A 589 -15.86 -14.45 -32.56
N LEU A 590 -15.45 -15.64 -32.21
CA LEU A 590 -14.76 -16.57 -33.14
C LEU A 590 -15.65 -17.77 -33.41
N THR A 591 -15.76 -18.14 -34.69
CA THR A 591 -16.42 -19.38 -35.14
C THR A 591 -15.44 -20.17 -35.99
N PHE A 592 -15.34 -21.44 -35.71
CA PHE A 592 -14.47 -22.39 -36.42
C PHE A 592 -15.32 -23.46 -37.10
N THR A 593 -15.16 -23.61 -38.41
CA THR A 593 -15.84 -24.61 -39.22
C THR A 593 -14.77 -25.46 -39.93
N ALA A 594 -14.37 -26.55 -39.29
CA ALA A 594 -13.29 -27.43 -39.74
C ALA A 594 -12.00 -26.60 -40.10
N ALA A 595 -11.65 -25.59 -39.31
CA ALA A 595 -10.52 -24.75 -39.55
C ALA A 595 -9.20 -25.52 -39.37
N ALA A 596 -8.22 -25.25 -40.23
CA ALA A 596 -6.87 -25.82 -40.07
C ALA A 596 -6.13 -25.16 -38.89
N GLY A 597 -5.32 -25.92 -38.18
CA GLY A 597 -4.51 -25.41 -37.08
C GLY A 597 -3.31 -26.29 -36.79
N GLU A 598 -2.43 -25.79 -35.94
CA GLU A 598 -1.24 -26.49 -35.47
C GLU A 598 -1.32 -26.63 -33.96
N VAL A 599 -1.15 -27.85 -33.44
CA VAL A 599 -1.08 -28.09 -31.99
C VAL A 599 0.28 -27.63 -31.46
N LEU A 600 0.27 -26.68 -30.53
CA LEU A 600 1.45 -26.15 -29.90
C LEU A 600 1.79 -26.87 -28.59
N SER A 601 0.79 -27.37 -27.87
CA SER A 601 0.97 -28.07 -26.60
C SER A 601 -0.31 -28.80 -26.22
N ASP A 602 -0.18 -29.87 -25.42
CA ASP A 602 -1.27 -30.62 -24.83
C ASP A 602 -0.93 -31.17 -23.42
N GLY A 603 -1.86 -31.89 -22.80
CA GLY A 603 -1.65 -32.65 -21.58
C GLY A 603 -1.14 -31.86 -20.38
N ALA A 604 -0.13 -32.40 -19.69
CA ALA A 604 0.38 -31.82 -18.44
C ALA A 604 1.12 -30.49 -18.64
N ASP A 605 1.89 -30.39 -19.73
CA ASP A 605 2.68 -29.21 -20.05
C ASP A 605 1.77 -28.02 -20.37
N LEU A 606 0.67 -28.26 -21.09
CA LEU A 606 -0.35 -27.26 -21.35
C LEU A 606 -0.99 -26.76 -20.04
N ARG A 607 -1.40 -27.65 -19.14
CA ARG A 607 -2.03 -27.24 -17.88
C ARG A 607 -1.11 -26.40 -16.99
N ASN A 608 0.15 -26.76 -16.92
CA ASN A 608 1.18 -25.98 -16.19
C ASN A 608 1.39 -24.61 -16.85
N GLY A 609 1.56 -24.58 -18.18
CA GLY A 609 1.74 -23.36 -18.95
C GLY A 609 0.55 -22.40 -18.81
N LEU A 610 -0.69 -22.91 -18.86
CA LEU A 610 -1.90 -22.10 -18.67
C LEU A 610 -1.97 -21.46 -17.27
N ARG A 611 -1.46 -22.13 -16.23
CA ARG A 611 -1.40 -21.56 -14.88
C ARG A 611 -0.44 -20.36 -14.84
N ASP A 612 0.72 -20.50 -15.45
CA ASP A 612 1.73 -19.43 -15.52
C ASP A 612 1.25 -18.27 -16.38
N ALA A 613 0.67 -18.55 -17.54
CA ALA A 613 0.09 -17.56 -18.42
C ALA A 613 -1.06 -16.78 -17.76
N ARG A 614 -1.91 -17.48 -16.99
CA ARG A 614 -3.00 -16.83 -16.25
C ARG A 614 -2.46 -15.78 -15.24
N ARG A 615 -1.34 -16.07 -14.55
CA ARG A 615 -0.72 -15.09 -13.65
C ARG A 615 -0.28 -13.83 -14.41
N GLN A 616 0.33 -13.99 -15.57
CA GLN A 616 0.76 -12.86 -16.39
C GLN A 616 -0.45 -12.07 -16.93
N ALA A 617 -1.50 -12.73 -17.36
CA ALA A 617 -2.73 -12.08 -17.82
C ALA A 617 -3.40 -11.26 -16.71
N LEU A 618 -3.51 -11.81 -15.50
CA LEU A 618 -4.05 -11.11 -14.34
C LEU A 618 -3.25 -9.86 -14.00
N LEU A 619 -1.92 -9.96 -14.01
CA LEU A 619 -1.05 -8.80 -13.73
C LEU A 619 -1.12 -7.76 -14.85
N ALA A 620 -1.26 -8.17 -16.12
CA ALA A 620 -1.42 -7.24 -17.23
C ALA A 620 -2.72 -6.43 -17.12
N VAL A 621 -3.85 -7.10 -16.85
CA VAL A 621 -5.14 -6.42 -16.61
C VAL A 621 -5.11 -5.57 -15.34
N ALA A 622 -4.43 -6.04 -14.29
CA ALA A 622 -4.26 -5.28 -13.07
C ALA A 622 -3.44 -4.00 -13.29
N ALA A 623 -2.34 -4.07 -14.03
CA ALA A 623 -1.52 -2.91 -14.37
C ALA A 623 -2.27 -1.89 -15.24
N ASP A 624 -3.02 -2.36 -16.23
CA ASP A 624 -3.91 -1.51 -17.04
C ASP A 624 -4.95 -0.80 -16.15
N SER A 625 -5.57 -1.53 -15.23
CA SER A 625 -6.54 -1.00 -14.27
C SER A 625 -5.94 0.05 -13.32
N VAL A 626 -4.69 -0.15 -12.88
CA VAL A 626 -3.93 0.87 -12.14
C VAL A 626 -3.73 2.13 -13.00
N GLY A 627 -3.42 1.97 -14.29
CA GLY A 627 -3.30 3.09 -15.24
C GLY A 627 -4.60 3.88 -15.37
N VAL A 628 -5.72 3.19 -15.54
CA VAL A 628 -7.08 3.78 -15.60
C VAL A 628 -7.40 4.55 -14.31
N ALA A 629 -7.14 3.97 -13.14
CA ALA A 629 -7.34 4.64 -11.85
C ALA A 629 -6.44 5.87 -11.70
N SER A 630 -5.21 5.81 -12.23
CA SER A 630 -4.24 6.92 -12.23
C SER A 630 -4.77 8.13 -13.00
N LEU A 631 -5.31 7.91 -14.20
CA LEU A 631 -5.90 8.98 -14.99
C LEU A 631 -7.18 9.51 -14.34
N ALA A 632 -8.03 8.64 -13.78
CA ALA A 632 -9.24 9.05 -13.08
C ALA A 632 -8.93 9.99 -11.91
N LEU A 633 -7.89 9.68 -11.13
CA LEU A 633 -7.42 10.55 -10.05
C LEU A 633 -6.87 11.87 -10.58
N ALA A 634 -6.03 11.84 -11.63
CA ALA A 634 -5.43 13.04 -12.20
C ALA A 634 -6.50 14.02 -12.68
N MET A 635 -7.47 13.56 -13.47
CA MET A 635 -8.59 14.37 -13.97
C MET A 635 -9.45 14.90 -12.81
N SER A 636 -9.66 14.10 -11.77
CA SER A 636 -10.44 14.52 -10.60
C SER A 636 -9.76 15.63 -9.80
N VAL A 637 -8.45 15.55 -9.61
CA VAL A 637 -7.67 16.57 -8.89
C VAL A 637 -7.63 17.88 -9.69
N GLU A 638 -7.38 17.81 -11.00
CA GLU A 638 -7.41 18.96 -11.88
C GLU A 638 -8.78 19.67 -11.84
N TRP A 639 -9.85 18.93 -12.11
CA TRP A 639 -11.21 19.46 -12.08
C TRP A 639 -11.58 20.04 -10.72
N ALA A 640 -11.24 19.36 -9.63
CA ALA A 640 -11.54 19.81 -8.27
C ALA A 640 -10.76 21.08 -7.90
N GLY A 641 -9.57 21.29 -8.47
CA GLY A 641 -8.77 22.49 -8.29
C GLY A 641 -9.33 23.71 -9.04
N GLU A 642 -9.93 23.48 -10.21
CA GLU A 642 -10.37 24.54 -11.13
C GLU A 642 -11.86 24.90 -10.98
N ARG A 643 -12.73 23.89 -10.85
CA ARG A 643 -14.18 24.08 -10.81
C ARG A 643 -14.62 24.81 -9.55
N GLN A 644 -15.30 25.94 -9.74
CA GLN A 644 -15.80 26.75 -8.63
C GLN A 644 -17.30 26.54 -8.42
N GLN A 645 -17.69 26.32 -7.17
CA GLN A 645 -19.07 26.36 -6.69
C GLN A 645 -19.07 26.93 -5.25
N PHE A 646 -20.17 27.61 -4.89
CA PHE A 646 -20.28 28.28 -3.59
C PHE A 646 -19.14 29.27 -3.32
N GLY A 647 -18.63 29.92 -4.38
CA GLY A 647 -17.60 30.97 -4.30
C GLY A 647 -16.16 30.47 -4.08
N ARG A 648 -15.90 29.16 -4.22
CA ARG A 648 -14.56 28.57 -4.06
C ARG A 648 -14.39 27.29 -4.88
N PRO A 649 -13.14 26.85 -5.15
CA PRO A 649 -12.89 25.58 -5.82
C PRO A 649 -13.54 24.41 -5.09
N ILE A 650 -14.13 23.45 -5.83
CA ILE A 650 -14.83 22.32 -5.20
C ILE A 650 -13.88 21.41 -4.41
N GLY A 651 -12.61 21.36 -4.76
CA GLY A 651 -11.57 20.64 -4.02
C GLY A 651 -11.30 21.17 -2.60
N SER A 652 -11.75 22.39 -2.27
CA SER A 652 -11.68 22.92 -0.91
C SER A 652 -12.76 22.34 0.04
N PHE A 653 -13.73 21.60 -0.49
CA PHE A 653 -14.73 20.91 0.33
C PHE A 653 -14.19 19.52 0.70
N GLN A 654 -14.17 19.19 2.00
CA GLN A 654 -13.62 17.92 2.47
C GLN A 654 -14.27 16.70 1.83
N ALA A 655 -15.57 16.75 1.51
CA ALA A 655 -16.26 15.66 0.82
C ALA A 655 -15.64 15.32 -0.56
N ILE A 656 -15.06 16.30 -1.24
CA ILE A 656 -14.38 16.13 -2.53
C ILE A 656 -12.90 15.81 -2.32
N SER A 657 -12.18 16.60 -1.51
CA SER A 657 -10.76 16.40 -1.27
C SER A 657 -10.47 15.06 -0.59
N HIS A 658 -11.31 14.61 0.34
CA HIS A 658 -11.18 13.29 0.96
C HIS A 658 -11.45 12.15 -0.02
N ARG A 659 -12.40 12.33 -0.95
CA ARG A 659 -12.61 11.36 -2.03
C ARG A 659 -11.37 11.20 -2.92
N CYS A 660 -10.73 12.31 -3.30
CA CYS A 660 -9.46 12.26 -4.05
C CYS A 660 -8.34 11.58 -3.21
N ALA A 661 -8.29 11.84 -1.91
CA ALA A 661 -7.33 11.18 -1.02
C ALA A 661 -7.58 9.65 -0.94
N ASP A 662 -8.84 9.22 -0.83
CA ASP A 662 -9.20 7.80 -0.80
C ASP A 662 -8.90 7.11 -2.15
N MET A 663 -9.13 7.80 -3.28
CA MET A 663 -8.72 7.32 -4.60
C MET A 663 -7.21 7.11 -4.69
N LEU A 664 -6.40 8.05 -4.18
CA LEU A 664 -4.93 7.89 -4.13
C LEU A 664 -4.52 6.70 -3.26
N VAL A 665 -5.13 6.54 -2.09
CA VAL A 665 -4.83 5.43 -1.18
C VAL A 665 -5.10 4.08 -1.82
N ALA A 666 -6.25 3.93 -2.48
CA ALA A 666 -6.62 2.70 -3.18
C ALA A 666 -5.67 2.43 -4.37
N LEU A 667 -5.38 3.46 -5.17
CA LEU A 667 -4.47 3.40 -6.31
C LEU A 667 -3.06 2.96 -5.90
N GLU A 668 -2.46 3.62 -4.90
CA GLU A 668 -1.10 3.29 -4.45
C GLU A 668 -1.02 1.92 -3.80
N GLY A 669 -2.07 1.50 -3.09
CA GLY A 669 -2.18 0.15 -2.56
C GLY A 669 -2.21 -0.91 -3.66
N ALA A 670 -3.00 -0.71 -4.70
CA ALA A 670 -3.09 -1.60 -5.85
C ALA A 670 -1.77 -1.64 -6.65
N ARG A 671 -1.20 -0.48 -6.97
CA ARG A 671 0.10 -0.36 -7.66
C ARG A 671 1.20 -1.11 -6.92
N SER A 672 1.30 -0.92 -5.61
CA SER A 672 2.31 -1.59 -4.78
C SER A 672 2.14 -3.11 -4.80
N GLN A 673 0.92 -3.61 -4.77
CA GLN A 673 0.66 -5.06 -4.83
C GLN A 673 0.96 -5.64 -6.21
N VAL A 674 0.62 -4.96 -7.30
CA VAL A 674 0.93 -5.40 -8.67
C VAL A 674 2.44 -5.53 -8.88
N LEU A 675 3.20 -4.50 -8.50
CA LEU A 675 4.66 -4.52 -8.62
C LEU A 675 5.33 -5.58 -7.71
N ALA A 676 4.80 -5.79 -6.50
CA ALA A 676 5.31 -6.82 -5.60
C ALA A 676 4.95 -8.24 -6.10
N ALA A 677 3.73 -8.46 -6.60
CA ALA A 677 3.32 -9.76 -7.13
C ALA A 677 4.09 -10.15 -8.40
N ALA A 678 4.56 -9.17 -9.18
CA ALA A 678 5.42 -9.39 -10.34
C ALA A 678 6.80 -9.94 -9.99
N GLN A 679 7.23 -9.81 -8.73
CA GLN A 679 8.52 -10.32 -8.22
C GLN A 679 8.36 -11.56 -7.34
N ALA A 680 7.14 -12.03 -7.13
CA ALA A 680 6.87 -13.09 -6.18
C ALA A 680 7.48 -14.43 -6.62
N ASP A 681 8.03 -15.17 -5.64
CA ASP A 681 8.48 -16.53 -5.85
C ASP A 681 7.32 -17.46 -6.25
N ALA A 682 7.63 -18.53 -7.00
CA ALA A 682 6.63 -19.42 -7.56
C ALA A 682 5.62 -19.97 -6.53
N ASP A 683 6.07 -20.25 -5.31
CA ASP A 683 5.26 -20.83 -4.24
C ASP A 683 4.19 -19.85 -3.69
N GLU A 684 4.44 -18.56 -3.76
CA GLU A 684 3.53 -17.51 -3.30
C GLU A 684 2.81 -16.77 -4.45
N ALA A 685 3.31 -16.89 -5.66
CA ALA A 685 2.90 -16.06 -6.79
C ALA A 685 1.39 -16.17 -7.10
N GLU A 686 0.80 -17.36 -7.00
CA GLU A 686 -0.60 -17.56 -7.43
C GLU A 686 -1.58 -16.71 -6.60
N TYR A 687 -1.54 -16.82 -5.28
CA TYR A 687 -2.47 -16.07 -4.43
C TYR A 687 -2.10 -14.57 -4.34
N LEU A 688 -0.81 -14.20 -4.45
CA LEU A 688 -0.41 -12.80 -4.47
C LEU A 688 -0.90 -12.09 -5.74
N VAL A 689 -0.86 -12.77 -6.88
CA VAL A 689 -1.40 -12.24 -8.13
C VAL A 689 -2.93 -12.10 -8.06
N ASP A 690 -3.64 -13.08 -7.50
CA ASP A 690 -5.08 -12.97 -7.29
C ASP A 690 -5.44 -11.78 -6.38
N LEU A 691 -4.69 -11.54 -5.30
CA LEU A 691 -4.90 -10.37 -4.41
C LEU A 691 -4.59 -9.05 -5.12
N ALA A 692 -3.48 -8.97 -5.84
CA ALA A 692 -3.07 -7.78 -6.57
C ALA A 692 -4.09 -7.40 -7.66
N ALA A 693 -4.55 -8.40 -8.42
CA ALA A 693 -5.57 -8.21 -9.44
C ALA A 693 -6.90 -7.74 -8.82
N ALA A 694 -7.37 -8.40 -7.76
CA ALA A 694 -8.59 -7.99 -7.08
C ALA A 694 -8.50 -6.55 -6.54
N ALA A 695 -7.36 -6.16 -5.97
CA ALA A 695 -7.14 -4.80 -5.46
C ALA A 695 -7.12 -3.76 -6.60
N ALA A 696 -6.49 -4.08 -7.73
CA ALA A 696 -6.41 -3.18 -8.87
C ALA A 696 -7.77 -2.98 -9.56
N LEU A 697 -8.56 -4.05 -9.71
CA LEU A 697 -9.92 -4.00 -10.28
C LEU A 697 -10.84 -3.15 -9.38
N ASP A 698 -10.84 -3.38 -8.07
CA ASP A 698 -11.64 -2.59 -7.13
C ASP A 698 -11.21 -1.11 -7.12
N ALA A 699 -9.89 -0.84 -7.14
CA ALA A 699 -9.37 0.53 -7.18
C ALA A 699 -9.77 1.27 -8.45
N ALA A 700 -9.71 0.59 -9.62
CA ALA A 700 -10.10 1.19 -10.90
C ALA A 700 -11.59 1.54 -10.94
N VAL A 701 -12.46 0.61 -10.54
CA VAL A 701 -13.91 0.86 -10.49
C VAL A 701 -14.22 1.99 -9.53
N SER A 702 -13.70 1.94 -8.30
CA SER A 702 -13.95 2.98 -7.28
C SER A 702 -13.42 4.35 -7.71
N ALA A 703 -12.22 4.41 -8.30
CA ALA A 703 -11.62 5.66 -8.75
C ALA A 703 -12.41 6.28 -9.92
N THR A 704 -12.85 5.47 -10.88
CA THR A 704 -13.60 5.96 -12.04
C THR A 704 -15.02 6.40 -11.69
N GLU A 705 -15.71 5.69 -10.78
CA GLU A 705 -16.99 6.14 -10.19
C GLU A 705 -16.81 7.43 -9.39
N GLY A 706 -15.71 7.53 -8.62
CA GLY A 706 -15.35 8.74 -7.89
C GLY A 706 -15.11 9.93 -8.83
N ALA A 707 -14.38 9.71 -9.90
CA ALA A 707 -14.11 10.72 -10.92
C ALA A 707 -15.40 11.20 -11.61
N LEU A 708 -16.26 10.28 -12.02
CA LEU A 708 -17.55 10.63 -12.62
C LEU A 708 -18.37 11.51 -11.68
N GLN A 709 -18.44 11.16 -10.39
CA GLN A 709 -19.17 11.93 -9.39
C GLN A 709 -18.56 13.32 -9.15
N ILE A 710 -17.23 13.46 -9.16
CA ILE A 710 -16.54 14.75 -8.97
C ILE A 710 -16.80 15.69 -10.16
N HIS A 711 -16.83 15.16 -11.39
CA HIS A 711 -17.16 15.93 -12.59
C HIS A 711 -18.65 16.29 -12.69
N GLY A 712 -19.51 15.58 -11.95
CA GLY A 712 -20.96 15.83 -11.92
C GLY A 712 -21.63 15.57 -13.27
N GLY A 713 -22.55 16.43 -13.68
CA GLY A 713 -23.32 16.26 -14.91
C GLY A 713 -22.45 16.17 -16.18
N LEU A 714 -21.33 16.89 -16.23
CA LEU A 714 -20.40 16.84 -17.36
C LEU A 714 -19.80 15.44 -17.55
N GLY A 715 -19.39 14.79 -16.46
CA GLY A 715 -18.82 13.44 -16.48
C GLY A 715 -19.78 12.37 -17.00
N PHE A 716 -21.09 12.64 -16.96
CA PHE A 716 -22.13 11.72 -17.44
C PHE A 716 -22.45 11.90 -18.95
N THR A 717 -21.80 12.83 -19.62
CA THR A 717 -22.06 13.15 -21.02
C THR A 717 -20.88 12.76 -21.91
N TRP A 718 -21.09 12.73 -23.24
CA TRP A 718 -20.05 12.52 -24.23
C TRP A 718 -19.15 13.75 -24.44
N GLU A 719 -19.38 14.84 -23.73
CA GLU A 719 -18.57 16.05 -23.80
C GLU A 719 -17.30 15.97 -22.96
N HIS A 720 -17.11 14.87 -22.21
CA HIS A 720 -15.97 14.68 -21.35
C HIS A 720 -15.52 13.22 -21.30
N PRO A 721 -14.21 12.90 -21.41
CA PRO A 721 -13.72 11.53 -21.55
C PRO A 721 -13.78 10.68 -20.28
N VAL A 722 -14.14 11.23 -19.13
CA VAL A 722 -14.14 10.48 -17.85
C VAL A 722 -14.98 9.21 -17.88
N HIS A 723 -16.07 9.18 -18.68
CA HIS A 723 -16.89 7.98 -18.81
C HIS A 723 -16.20 6.83 -19.56
N LEU A 724 -15.17 7.13 -20.39
CA LEU A 724 -14.35 6.09 -21.05
C LEU A 724 -13.56 5.29 -20.03
N LEU A 725 -13.07 5.97 -18.99
CA LEU A 725 -12.36 5.33 -17.88
C LEU A 725 -13.25 4.33 -17.14
N LEU A 726 -14.49 4.73 -16.83
CA LEU A 726 -15.46 3.84 -16.17
C LEU A 726 -15.77 2.61 -17.04
N ARG A 727 -15.92 2.80 -18.35
CA ARG A 727 -16.17 1.71 -19.30
C ARG A 727 -15.01 0.71 -19.32
N ARG A 728 -13.76 1.18 -19.38
CA ARG A 728 -12.57 0.32 -19.37
C ARG A 728 -12.41 -0.39 -18.03
N ALA A 729 -12.57 0.32 -16.90
CA ALA A 729 -12.53 -0.30 -15.57
C ALA A 729 -13.59 -1.40 -15.41
N ALA A 730 -14.82 -1.16 -15.87
CA ALA A 730 -15.91 -2.14 -15.81
C ALA A 730 -15.67 -3.35 -16.73
N ALA A 731 -15.06 -3.14 -17.91
CA ALA A 731 -14.67 -4.26 -18.80
C ALA A 731 -13.55 -5.10 -18.18
N ASN A 732 -12.50 -4.46 -17.66
CA ASN A 732 -11.40 -5.15 -16.99
C ASN A 732 -11.88 -6.01 -15.80
N ALA A 733 -12.87 -5.51 -15.05
CA ALA A 733 -13.42 -6.18 -13.87
C ALA A 733 -14.04 -7.57 -14.14
N VAL A 734 -14.27 -7.93 -15.41
CA VAL A 734 -14.91 -9.20 -15.78
C VAL A 734 -14.07 -10.05 -16.74
N LEU A 735 -13.03 -9.50 -17.39
CA LEU A 735 -12.27 -10.21 -18.43
C LEU A 735 -11.34 -11.32 -17.92
N VAL A 736 -10.91 -11.26 -16.67
CA VAL A 736 -9.95 -12.25 -16.11
C VAL A 736 -10.45 -12.91 -14.83
N GLY A 737 -11.73 -12.74 -14.52
CA GLY A 737 -12.37 -13.16 -13.28
C GLY A 737 -12.69 -11.98 -12.37
N ARG A 738 -13.81 -12.10 -11.66
CA ARG A 738 -14.30 -11.05 -10.77
C ARG A 738 -13.43 -10.94 -9.51
N ALA A 739 -13.29 -9.74 -8.98
CA ALA A 739 -12.48 -9.47 -7.80
C ALA A 739 -12.87 -10.32 -6.57
N ASP A 740 -14.16 -10.62 -6.39
CA ASP A 740 -14.63 -11.48 -5.30
C ASP A 740 -14.23 -12.96 -5.51
N ALA A 741 -14.24 -13.48 -6.74
CA ALA A 741 -13.77 -14.82 -7.05
C ALA A 741 -12.24 -14.94 -6.89
N LEU A 742 -11.48 -13.90 -7.30
CA LEU A 742 -10.04 -13.83 -7.07
C LEU A 742 -9.71 -13.87 -5.58
N ARG A 743 -10.40 -13.06 -4.77
CA ARG A 743 -10.24 -13.09 -3.31
C ARG A 743 -10.62 -14.43 -2.70
N ASP A 744 -11.65 -15.09 -3.18
CA ASP A 744 -12.04 -16.40 -2.66
C ASP A 744 -10.95 -17.45 -2.88
N ARG A 745 -10.34 -17.49 -4.07
CA ARG A 745 -9.19 -18.38 -4.34
C ARG A 745 -7.99 -18.06 -3.46
N ALA A 746 -7.63 -16.76 -3.34
CA ALA A 746 -6.54 -16.33 -2.48
C ALA A 746 -6.78 -16.71 -1.02
N ALA A 747 -8.02 -16.54 -0.51
CA ALA A 747 -8.38 -16.96 0.84
C ALA A 747 -8.21 -18.48 1.04
N GLY A 748 -8.59 -19.29 0.06
CA GLY A 748 -8.35 -20.74 0.08
C GLY A 748 -6.88 -21.09 0.23
N ALA A 749 -6.00 -20.44 -0.51
CA ALA A 749 -4.56 -20.64 -0.41
C ALA A 749 -4.00 -20.17 0.94
N VAL A 750 -4.48 -19.04 1.47
CA VAL A 750 -4.05 -18.50 2.77
C VAL A 750 -4.48 -19.41 3.94
N LEU A 751 -5.71 -19.93 3.91
CA LEU A 751 -6.26 -20.79 4.96
C LEU A 751 -5.68 -22.22 4.95
N SER A 752 -5.11 -22.66 3.83
CA SER A 752 -4.48 -23.98 3.69
C SER A 752 -3.01 -24.04 4.13
N ARG A 753 -2.40 -22.91 4.48
CA ARG A 753 -1.03 -22.77 5.02
C ARG A 753 -0.98 -23.10 6.50
#